data_eee35f194e4b91f1c0f51256a90ed46e
#
_entry.id   eee35f194e4b91f1c0f51256a90ed46e
#
_cell.length_a   1.000
_cell.length_b   1.000
_cell.length_c   1.000
_cell.angle_alpha   90.00
_cell.angle_beta   90.00
_cell.angle_gamma   90.00
#
_symmetry.space_group_name_H-M   'P 1'
#
loop_
_entity.id
_entity.type
_entity.pdbx_description
1 polymer ?
#
loop_
_entity_poly.entity_id
_entity_poly.type
_entity_poly.pdbx_seq_one_letter_code
_entity_poly.pdbx_strand_id
1 'polypeptide(L)'
;MLHNGLRVFGLSNPCQSSAKRSLFNSSPSVVERTVDRVFTMQFPESWLRAFCNPPLSTQELADTLTMAGLEVEELQAVAPPFTKIVVGEIKEAVQHPNADRLRVCQVDVGQADGALLTIVCGAPNARVGIRVPCALVGAELPPGDDGKPFLIKVGKLRGVESFGMLCSARELGLSQDHGGLLELPSDAPLGQNIRQYLNLDDTLFTLKLTPNLAHCLSVYGVARELAALTGAPLQPLSFPQNPATLSEQLPVQVQAADLCGRFSGRIVRGINPQAQTPAWMVQRLERCGQRSVSPLVDISNYVMFELGQPTHIFDLDKIHGGLQVRWGQAGEQLKLLNGNTVTVDAQVGVIADANGLESLAGIMGGDATAVSDGTQNIYIEAAFWWPKAVAGRSRRFNFSTDAGHRFERGVDPAHTVQVIERITELVLQICGTADTTCGPITDVQPNVPAPKQVQLRVARAAKVIGMPVTQQQCLDALNGLGLPAVAVGSEAVAVTAPTFRFDINLEEDLIEEVARMIGYEQLPTSKPLAPIAPKLLSENRRSPFTVRHLLAGLGYQETINFSFVEEKWEQTLAANKDPIRLLNPIASHLSVMRSSLLGSLLQVLKFNLDRKAARVRVFELGRVFFKDAAVEESDTTVKGFDQPMRVAGLAYGSNAPLQWGVQDGRVDFFDVKGDVQALLAPLQAQFEPAEHPAMHPGRCARVVLAGQEIGHVGELHPQWCQQWDLPQAPVMFELALQAVLQRPVPQFTPVPKHQAVERDIAVVVKESVTHAQLMAAVHAAVPAQTLRSAVLFDVFRPKKLKPGEVASAGALAHDEKSLAVRLTLGRQAEALTDADIDAAMQAVIAALAEQLGAKLRG
;
A
#
# COMPACT_ATOMS: atom_id res chain seq x y z
N MET A 1 -23.67 -45.87 15.54
CA MET A 1 -22.73 -46.01 16.67
C MET A 1 -21.38 -45.51 16.28
N LEU A 2 -20.89 -44.64 17.12
CA LEU A 2 -19.61 -43.96 17.29
C LEU A 2 -19.47 -42.60 16.59
N HIS A 3 -19.88 -41.60 17.37
CA HIS A 3 -19.37 -40.23 17.38
C HIS A 3 -17.90 -40.19 17.76
N ASN A 4 -17.10 -39.36 17.06
CA ASN A 4 -15.99 -38.68 17.69
C ASN A 4 -15.82 -37.32 17.06
N GLY A 5 -16.02 -36.31 17.88
CA GLY A 5 -15.91 -34.91 17.54
C GLY A 5 -14.45 -34.42 17.46
N LEU A 6 -14.14 -33.61 16.48
CA LEU A 6 -12.94 -32.79 16.42
C LEU A 6 -13.21 -31.45 17.10
N ARG A 7 -12.53 -31.22 18.21
CA ARG A 7 -12.47 -29.92 18.88
C ARG A 7 -11.52 -29.01 18.09
N VAL A 8 -12.06 -27.88 17.68
CA VAL A 8 -11.27 -26.74 17.19
C VAL A 8 -10.62 -26.07 18.39
N PHE A 9 -9.29 -26.03 18.41
CA PHE A 9 -8.55 -25.21 19.38
C PHE A 9 -8.47 -23.78 18.87
N GLY A 10 -9.13 -22.89 19.59
CA GLY A 10 -8.95 -21.45 19.49
C GLY A 10 -7.61 -21.07 20.12
N LEU A 11 -6.76 -20.38 19.36
CA LEU A 11 -5.58 -19.74 19.90
C LEU A 11 -5.92 -18.30 20.31
N SER A 12 -6.05 -18.11 21.60
CA SER A 12 -6.04 -16.82 22.27
C SER A 12 -4.63 -16.25 22.30
N ASN A 13 -4.47 -14.98 21.89
CA ASN A 13 -3.28 -14.18 22.18
C ASN A 13 -3.06 -14.06 23.69
N PRO A 14 -1.80 -14.17 24.15
CA PRO A 14 -1.24 -13.06 24.88
C PRO A 14 0.26 -12.89 24.66
N CYS A 15 0.72 -11.68 24.43
CA CYS A 15 1.95 -11.16 25.02
C CYS A 15 2.10 -9.67 24.69
N GLN A 16 1.65 -8.84 25.62
CA GLN A 16 2.22 -7.53 25.80
C GLN A 16 3.55 -7.69 26.52
N SER A 17 4.63 -7.30 25.89
CA SER A 17 5.87 -7.03 26.58
C SER A 17 6.33 -5.60 26.28
N SER A 18 6.29 -4.79 27.33
CA SER A 18 6.86 -3.46 27.44
C SER A 18 8.36 -3.47 27.11
N ALA A 19 8.76 -2.78 26.03
CA ALA A 19 10.13 -2.39 25.78
C ALA A 19 10.22 -0.87 25.78
N LYS A 20 10.97 -0.36 26.77
CA LYS A 20 11.37 1.03 26.95
C LYS A 20 12.01 1.56 25.66
N ARG A 21 11.45 2.63 25.10
CA ARG A 21 12.11 3.46 24.09
C ARG A 21 12.91 4.55 24.81
N SER A 22 14.21 4.49 24.70
CA SER A 22 15.12 5.57 25.03
C SER A 22 15.23 6.55 23.86
N LEU A 23 15.06 7.79 24.19
CA LEU A 23 15.42 9.06 23.55
C LEU A 23 16.47 8.99 22.44
N PHE A 24 16.08 9.42 21.25
CA PHE A 24 16.91 10.21 20.35
C PHE A 24 16.09 11.38 19.81
N ASN A 25 16.36 12.56 20.32
CA ASN A 25 15.96 13.83 19.73
C ASN A 25 16.82 14.09 18.49
N SER A 26 16.24 14.00 17.33
CA SER A 26 16.67 14.72 16.14
C SER A 26 15.41 15.11 15.38
N SER A 27 15.17 16.40 15.27
CA SER A 27 14.10 16.99 14.47
C SER A 27 14.14 16.42 13.06
N PRO A 28 13.09 15.80 12.54
CA PRO A 28 13.01 15.53 11.12
C PRO A 28 12.63 16.83 10.43
N SER A 29 13.52 17.33 9.57
CA SER A 29 13.15 18.23 8.50
C SER A 29 11.93 17.62 7.80
N VAL A 30 10.85 18.37 7.70
CA VAL A 30 9.63 18.05 6.97
C VAL A 30 10.00 17.99 5.48
N VAL A 31 10.50 16.84 5.05
CA VAL A 31 10.36 16.41 3.67
C VAL A 31 8.96 15.81 3.61
N GLU A 32 7.99 16.62 3.21
CA GLU A 32 6.68 16.12 2.80
C GLU A 32 6.92 15.02 1.77
N ARG A 33 6.75 13.78 2.19
CA ARG A 33 6.54 12.68 1.26
C ARG A 33 5.23 12.99 0.56
N THR A 34 5.28 13.33 -0.71
CA THR A 34 4.15 13.22 -1.63
C THR A 34 3.87 11.73 -1.82
N VAL A 35 3.30 11.12 -0.80
CA VAL A 35 2.53 9.90 -0.93
C VAL A 35 1.31 10.30 -1.74
N ASP A 36 0.94 9.53 -2.77
CA ASP A 36 -0.33 9.67 -3.46
C ASP A 36 -1.42 9.85 -2.39
N ARG A 37 -1.94 11.06 -2.27
CA ARG A 37 -3.01 11.35 -1.33
C ARG A 37 -4.20 10.56 -1.85
N VAL A 38 -4.55 9.50 -1.16
CA VAL A 38 -5.81 8.82 -1.44
C VAL A 38 -6.89 9.85 -1.13
N PHE A 39 -7.56 10.36 -2.16
CA PHE A 39 -8.64 11.32 -1.98
C PHE A 39 -9.81 10.60 -1.34
N THR A 40 -10.11 10.98 -0.11
CA THR A 40 -11.28 10.55 0.64
C THR A 40 -12.26 11.70 0.76
N MET A 41 -13.56 11.41 0.82
CA MET A 41 -14.57 12.41 1.13
C MET A 41 -14.78 12.43 2.63
N GLN A 42 -14.30 13.49 3.28
CA GLN A 42 -14.48 13.69 4.72
C GLN A 42 -15.53 14.76 5.00
N PHE A 43 -16.44 14.51 5.94
CA PHE A 43 -17.48 15.46 6.35
C PHE A 43 -18.00 15.13 7.77
N PRO A 44 -18.57 16.11 8.50
CA PRO A 44 -19.22 15.87 9.77
C PRO A 44 -20.64 15.30 9.59
N GLU A 45 -21.02 14.36 10.44
CA GLU A 45 -22.34 13.72 10.45
C GLU A 45 -23.48 14.74 10.53
N SER A 46 -23.31 15.77 11.36
CA SER A 46 -24.30 16.85 11.52
C SER A 46 -24.64 17.56 10.21
N TRP A 47 -23.64 17.70 9.30
CA TRP A 47 -23.89 18.32 8.00
C TRP A 47 -24.66 17.40 7.07
N LEU A 48 -24.36 16.11 7.05
CA LEU A 48 -25.13 15.12 6.31
C LEU A 48 -26.57 15.06 6.79
N ARG A 49 -26.79 15.02 8.11
CA ARG A 49 -28.12 14.99 8.74
C ARG A 49 -28.94 16.27 8.47
N ALA A 50 -28.30 17.39 8.21
CA ALA A 50 -28.99 18.59 7.79
C ALA A 50 -29.72 18.43 6.43
N PHE A 51 -29.27 17.53 5.57
CA PHE A 51 -29.90 17.19 4.30
C PHE A 51 -30.79 15.95 4.36
N CYS A 52 -30.34 14.91 5.06
CA CYS A 52 -31.10 13.67 5.21
C CYS A 52 -30.85 13.08 6.61
N ASN A 53 -31.90 12.98 7.42
CA ASN A 53 -31.78 12.54 8.82
C ASN A 53 -32.65 11.31 9.10
N PRO A 54 -32.23 10.11 8.70
CA PRO A 54 -32.89 8.87 9.08
C PRO A 54 -32.74 8.62 10.61
N PRO A 55 -33.65 7.87 11.23
CA PRO A 55 -33.58 7.51 12.66
C PRO A 55 -32.57 6.37 12.90
N LEU A 56 -31.33 6.56 12.43
CA LEU A 56 -30.22 5.63 12.58
C LEU A 56 -29.17 6.22 13.54
N SER A 57 -28.53 5.38 14.34
CA SER A 57 -27.34 5.76 15.08
C SER A 57 -26.18 6.03 14.12
N THR A 58 -25.10 6.64 14.61
CA THR A 58 -23.89 6.89 13.82
C THR A 58 -23.31 5.62 13.22
N GLN A 59 -23.28 4.53 13.97
CA GLN A 59 -22.76 3.24 13.50
C GLN A 59 -23.68 2.63 12.43
N GLU A 60 -24.98 2.58 12.66
CA GLU A 60 -25.96 2.08 11.67
C GLU A 60 -25.93 2.90 10.37
N LEU A 61 -25.69 4.20 10.47
CA LEU A 61 -25.52 5.09 9.32
C LEU A 61 -24.27 4.70 8.52
N ALA A 62 -23.15 4.47 9.22
CA ALA A 62 -21.89 4.05 8.60
C ALA A 62 -22.01 2.68 7.92
N ASP A 63 -22.66 1.73 8.58
CA ASP A 63 -22.91 0.38 8.06
C ASP A 63 -23.81 0.45 6.82
N THR A 64 -24.86 1.26 6.84
CA THR A 64 -25.79 1.48 5.71
C THR A 64 -25.06 2.04 4.49
N LEU A 65 -24.23 3.07 4.67
CA LEU A 65 -23.43 3.64 3.59
C LEU A 65 -22.43 2.64 3.03
N THR A 66 -21.70 1.96 3.90
CA THR A 66 -20.68 0.96 3.51
C THR A 66 -21.30 -0.19 2.70
N MET A 67 -22.42 -0.73 3.17
CA MET A 67 -23.10 -1.84 2.50
C MET A 67 -23.71 -1.44 1.14
N ALA A 68 -23.89 -0.15 0.90
CA ALA A 68 -24.34 0.40 -0.38
C ALA A 68 -23.19 0.81 -1.32
N GLY A 69 -21.93 0.54 -0.93
CA GLY A 69 -20.75 0.85 -1.75
C GLY A 69 -20.05 2.16 -1.41
N LEU A 70 -20.56 2.95 -0.46
CA LEU A 70 -19.91 4.14 0.06
C LEU A 70 -19.07 3.75 1.29
N GLU A 71 -17.92 3.12 1.06
CA GLU A 71 -17.07 2.56 2.13
C GLU A 71 -16.68 3.62 3.16
N VAL A 72 -17.17 3.47 4.40
CA VAL A 72 -16.75 4.29 5.53
C VAL A 72 -15.44 3.72 6.06
N GLU A 73 -14.33 4.38 5.73
CA GLU A 73 -12.97 3.95 6.09
C GLU A 73 -12.64 4.32 7.55
N GLU A 74 -13.18 5.45 8.03
CA GLU A 74 -12.92 5.93 9.39
C GLU A 74 -14.13 6.70 9.95
N LEU A 75 -14.38 6.49 11.24
CA LEU A 75 -15.27 7.30 12.08
C LEU A 75 -14.44 7.94 13.20
N GLN A 76 -14.39 9.26 13.25
CA GLN A 76 -13.63 9.99 14.25
C GLN A 76 -14.53 10.98 15.00
N ALA A 77 -14.57 10.91 16.33
CA ALA A 77 -15.24 11.95 17.11
C ALA A 77 -14.51 13.30 16.94
N VAL A 78 -15.27 14.39 16.79
CA VAL A 78 -14.73 15.75 16.65
C VAL A 78 -13.90 16.17 17.86
N ALA A 79 -14.27 15.71 19.06
CA ALA A 79 -13.51 15.97 20.28
C ALA A 79 -13.50 14.72 21.16
N PRO A 80 -12.42 14.50 21.91
CA PRO A 80 -12.39 13.43 22.92
C PRO A 80 -13.44 13.67 24.01
N PRO A 81 -13.81 12.65 24.80
CA PRO A 81 -14.77 12.82 25.88
C PRO A 81 -14.20 13.70 27.00
N PHE A 82 -15.00 14.68 27.42
CA PHE A 82 -14.77 15.48 28.62
C PHE A 82 -16.10 16.01 29.15
N THR A 83 -16.17 16.35 30.45
CA THR A 83 -17.42 16.72 31.12
C THR A 83 -17.27 17.98 31.99
N LYS A 84 -18.37 18.67 32.29
CA LYS A 84 -18.44 19.82 33.23
C LYS A 84 -17.47 20.95 32.92
N ILE A 85 -17.28 21.24 31.66
CA ILE A 85 -16.51 22.38 31.19
C ILE A 85 -17.48 23.40 30.60
N VAL A 86 -17.44 24.63 31.10
CA VAL A 86 -18.37 25.70 30.76
C VAL A 86 -17.65 26.96 30.30
N VAL A 87 -18.37 27.85 29.63
CA VAL A 87 -17.85 29.19 29.30
C VAL A 87 -17.74 30.00 30.59
N GLY A 88 -16.52 30.49 30.89
CA GLY A 88 -16.25 31.37 32.01
C GLY A 88 -15.62 32.69 31.55
N GLU A 89 -15.90 33.79 32.25
CA GLU A 89 -15.27 35.10 32.01
C GLU A 89 -14.36 35.48 33.17
N ILE A 90 -13.14 35.89 32.88
CA ILE A 90 -12.21 36.38 33.91
C ILE A 90 -12.60 37.79 34.30
N LYS A 91 -13.15 38.00 35.50
CA LYS A 91 -13.52 39.30 36.05
C LYS A 91 -12.36 40.01 36.71
N GLU A 92 -11.45 39.24 37.36
CA GLU A 92 -10.24 39.77 37.99
C GLU A 92 -9.06 38.83 37.72
N ALA A 93 -7.86 39.36 37.56
CA ALA A 93 -6.65 38.59 37.35
C ALA A 93 -5.49 39.27 38.04
N VAL A 94 -5.21 38.89 39.28
CA VAL A 94 -4.13 39.48 40.09
C VAL A 94 -2.92 38.54 40.16
N GLN A 95 -1.73 39.16 40.40
CA GLN A 95 -0.50 38.39 40.52
C GLN A 95 -0.58 37.46 41.75
N HIS A 96 -0.16 36.20 41.59
CA HIS A 96 -0.14 35.25 42.71
C HIS A 96 0.88 35.66 43.77
N PRO A 97 0.51 35.63 45.07
CA PRO A 97 1.38 36.18 46.15
C PRO A 97 2.69 35.41 46.31
N ASN A 98 2.77 34.15 45.89
CA ASN A 98 3.92 33.27 46.11
C ASN A 98 4.47 32.66 44.78
N ALA A 99 4.15 33.24 43.61
CA ALA A 99 4.60 32.71 42.34
C ALA A 99 4.53 33.71 41.20
N ASP A 100 5.70 34.02 40.59
CA ASP A 100 5.85 35.06 39.55
C ASP A 100 5.14 34.73 38.21
N ARG A 101 4.93 33.46 37.95
CA ARG A 101 4.31 32.99 36.68
C ARG A 101 2.83 32.62 36.84
N LEU A 102 2.24 32.77 38.02
CA LEU A 102 0.84 32.43 38.28
C LEU A 102 -0.01 33.68 38.51
N ARG A 103 -1.25 33.61 38.11
CA ARG A 103 -2.28 34.62 38.44
C ARG A 103 -3.41 33.94 39.22
N VAL A 104 -3.99 34.70 40.15
CA VAL A 104 -5.24 34.35 40.83
C VAL A 104 -6.35 35.06 40.10
N CYS A 105 -7.23 34.27 39.44
CA CYS A 105 -8.33 34.78 38.67
C CYS A 105 -9.66 34.60 39.43
N GLN A 106 -10.52 35.61 39.37
CA GLN A 106 -11.92 35.49 39.76
C GLN A 106 -12.74 35.29 38.47
N VAL A 107 -13.38 34.14 38.34
CA VAL A 107 -14.02 33.71 37.12
C VAL A 107 -15.53 33.59 37.33
N ASP A 108 -16.27 34.31 36.50
CA ASP A 108 -17.74 34.20 36.41
C ASP A 108 -18.11 33.04 35.44
N VAL A 109 -18.78 32.05 35.96
CA VAL A 109 -19.26 30.88 35.19
C VAL A 109 -20.80 30.85 35.09
N GLY A 110 -21.44 32.00 35.26
CA GLY A 110 -22.88 32.15 35.11
C GLY A 110 -23.67 31.48 36.23
N GLN A 111 -23.15 31.44 37.47
CA GLN A 111 -23.92 30.93 38.61
C GLN A 111 -25.08 31.86 38.99
N ALA A 112 -26.21 31.31 39.36
CA ALA A 112 -27.44 32.07 39.63
C ALA A 112 -27.29 33.06 40.79
N ASP A 113 -26.39 32.82 41.76
CA ASP A 113 -26.06 33.65 42.91
C ASP A 113 -24.97 34.70 42.59
N GLY A 114 -24.43 34.70 41.38
CA GLY A 114 -23.32 35.61 40.96
C GLY A 114 -21.97 35.31 41.63
N ALA A 115 -21.80 34.13 42.26
CA ALA A 115 -20.57 33.74 42.90
C ALA A 115 -19.44 33.58 41.90
N LEU A 116 -18.28 34.17 42.17
CA LEU A 116 -17.09 34.01 41.36
C LEU A 116 -16.23 32.87 41.88
N LEU A 117 -15.67 32.10 40.92
CA LEU A 117 -14.75 31.02 41.26
C LEU A 117 -13.31 31.53 41.31
N THR A 118 -12.61 31.30 42.42
CA THR A 118 -11.17 31.56 42.53
C THR A 118 -10.42 30.44 41.79
N ILE A 119 -9.68 30.77 40.76
CA ILE A 119 -8.90 29.80 39.95
C ILE A 119 -7.47 30.33 39.79
N VAL A 120 -6.48 29.49 40.07
CA VAL A 120 -5.08 29.79 39.85
C VAL A 120 -4.69 29.37 38.44
N CYS A 121 -4.20 30.32 37.62
CA CYS A 121 -3.89 30.11 36.23
C CYS A 121 -2.43 30.48 35.91
N GLY A 122 -1.74 29.64 35.13
CA GLY A 122 -0.38 29.86 34.65
C GLY A 122 -0.27 30.31 33.20
N ALA A 123 -1.37 30.50 32.51
CA ALA A 123 -1.38 30.84 31.10
C ALA A 123 -0.98 32.30 30.87
N PRO A 124 -0.12 32.59 29.89
CA PRO A 124 0.41 33.95 29.67
C PRO A 124 -0.66 34.98 29.25
N ASN A 125 -1.71 34.52 28.58
CA ASN A 125 -2.80 35.32 28.05
C ASN A 125 -3.96 35.52 29.04
N ALA A 126 -3.88 34.96 30.25
CA ALA A 126 -4.88 35.16 31.30
C ALA A 126 -5.01 36.65 31.66
N ARG A 127 -6.14 37.29 31.33
CA ARG A 127 -6.43 38.69 31.54
C ARG A 127 -7.91 38.96 31.78
N VAL A 128 -8.22 40.08 32.38
CA VAL A 128 -9.62 40.48 32.62
C VAL A 128 -10.38 40.68 31.33
N GLY A 129 -11.63 40.26 31.30
CA GLY A 129 -12.56 40.46 30.19
C GLY A 129 -12.56 39.35 29.10
N ILE A 130 -11.62 38.41 29.13
CA ILE A 130 -11.66 37.29 28.18
C ILE A 130 -12.60 36.19 28.66
N ARG A 131 -13.28 35.55 27.67
CA ARG A 131 -14.08 34.33 27.88
C ARG A 131 -13.27 33.12 27.47
N VAL A 132 -13.29 32.08 28.30
CA VAL A 132 -12.46 30.90 28.16
C VAL A 132 -13.20 29.65 28.66
N PRO A 133 -12.85 28.43 28.22
CA PRO A 133 -13.35 27.22 28.82
C PRO A 133 -12.87 27.08 30.27
N CYS A 134 -13.82 26.89 31.19
CA CYS A 134 -13.60 26.70 32.62
C CYS A 134 -14.05 25.30 33.05
N ALA A 135 -13.09 24.43 33.41
CA ALA A 135 -13.37 23.15 34.00
C ALA A 135 -13.73 23.30 35.48
N LEU A 136 -14.95 22.91 35.84
CA LEU A 136 -15.46 22.97 37.19
C LEU A 136 -14.91 21.82 38.05
N VAL A 137 -15.01 21.94 39.39
CA VAL A 137 -14.66 20.82 40.27
C VAL A 137 -15.51 19.59 39.93
N GLY A 138 -14.89 18.44 39.77
CA GLY A 138 -15.49 17.21 39.27
C GLY A 138 -15.64 17.12 37.76
N ALA A 139 -15.02 18.03 37.00
CA ALA A 139 -14.85 17.90 35.56
C ALA A 139 -13.84 16.79 35.24
N GLU A 140 -14.10 16.05 34.20
CA GLU A 140 -13.17 15.08 33.61
C GLU A 140 -12.63 15.67 32.31
N LEU A 141 -11.32 15.86 32.24
CA LEU A 141 -10.61 16.24 31.01
C LEU A 141 -10.25 14.99 30.21
N PRO A 142 -9.92 15.15 28.92
CA PRO A 142 -9.51 14.03 28.06
C PRO A 142 -8.44 13.16 28.71
N PRO A 143 -8.39 11.85 28.41
CA PRO A 143 -7.38 10.93 28.92
C PRO A 143 -5.97 11.40 28.54
N GLY A 144 -5.05 11.38 29.51
CA GLY A 144 -3.63 11.57 29.27
C GLY A 144 -2.96 10.32 28.68
N ASP A 145 -1.62 10.32 28.64
CA ASP A 145 -0.81 9.19 28.12
C ASP A 145 -1.05 7.86 28.87
N ASP A 146 -1.59 7.92 30.09
CA ASP A 146 -1.95 6.75 30.92
C ASP A 146 -3.34 6.18 30.61
N GLY A 147 -4.07 6.78 29.66
CA GLY A 147 -5.41 6.37 29.24
C GLY A 147 -6.53 6.67 30.26
N LYS A 148 -6.24 7.45 31.31
CA LYS A 148 -7.24 7.81 32.34
C LYS A 148 -7.63 9.27 32.22
N PRO A 149 -8.94 9.59 32.41
CA PRO A 149 -9.38 10.99 32.43
C PRO A 149 -8.75 11.74 33.63
N PHE A 150 -8.37 12.99 33.38
CA PHE A 150 -7.84 13.82 34.42
C PHE A 150 -9.00 14.52 35.18
N LEU A 151 -9.22 14.11 36.44
CA LEU A 151 -10.31 14.63 37.27
C LEU A 151 -9.92 15.94 37.97
N ILE A 152 -10.65 17.00 37.70
CA ILE A 152 -10.46 18.31 38.39
C ILE A 152 -10.99 18.25 39.81
N LYS A 153 -10.09 18.54 40.78
CA LYS A 153 -10.39 18.60 42.21
C LYS A 153 -10.05 19.97 42.73
N VAL A 154 -10.60 20.34 43.91
CA VAL A 154 -10.11 21.52 44.62
C VAL A 154 -8.61 21.35 44.91
N GLY A 155 -7.81 22.20 44.31
CA GLY A 155 -6.35 22.18 44.44
C GLY A 155 -5.83 23.34 45.28
N LYS A 156 -4.72 23.13 45.98
CA LYS A 156 -4.01 24.22 46.66
C LYS A 156 -2.66 24.48 46.00
N LEU A 157 -2.58 25.53 45.21
CA LEU A 157 -1.39 25.91 44.46
C LEU A 157 -0.61 26.98 45.19
N ARG A 158 0.57 26.63 45.69
CA ARG A 158 1.45 27.55 46.50
C ARG A 158 0.72 28.36 47.56
N GLY A 159 -0.25 27.73 48.26
CA GLY A 159 -0.97 28.37 49.39
C GLY A 159 -2.35 28.94 49.01
N VAL A 160 -2.69 29.12 47.72
CA VAL A 160 -3.98 29.62 47.25
C VAL A 160 -4.82 28.45 46.78
N GLU A 161 -6.09 28.37 47.18
CA GLU A 161 -7.04 27.34 46.72
C GLU A 161 -7.58 27.71 45.34
N SER A 162 -7.67 26.70 44.48
CA SER A 162 -8.22 26.77 43.12
C SER A 162 -9.45 25.87 43.01
N PHE A 163 -10.58 26.46 42.64
CA PHE A 163 -11.86 25.75 42.52
C PHE A 163 -12.23 25.43 41.08
N GLY A 164 -11.24 25.06 40.28
CA GLY A 164 -11.37 24.72 38.88
C GLY A 164 -10.07 24.91 38.09
N MET A 165 -10.18 24.80 36.78
CA MET A 165 -9.07 24.99 35.86
C MET A 165 -9.55 25.71 34.60
N LEU A 166 -8.81 26.73 34.15
CA LEU A 166 -9.00 27.35 32.82
C LEU A 166 -8.24 26.55 31.79
N CYS A 167 -8.84 26.26 30.64
CA CYS A 167 -8.32 25.28 29.68
C CYS A 167 -7.81 25.94 28.40
N SER A 168 -6.73 25.40 27.90
CA SER A 168 -6.23 25.61 26.54
C SER A 168 -6.93 24.64 25.54
N ALA A 169 -6.77 24.87 24.25
CA ALA A 169 -7.26 23.95 23.22
C ALA A 169 -6.61 22.55 23.34
N ARG A 170 -5.34 22.47 23.72
CA ARG A 170 -4.64 21.20 23.91
C ARG A 170 -5.19 20.39 25.07
N GLU A 171 -5.51 21.02 26.20
CA GLU A 171 -6.10 20.31 27.36
C GLU A 171 -7.46 19.74 27.07
N LEU A 172 -8.21 20.35 26.16
CA LEU A 172 -9.46 19.83 25.64
C LEU A 172 -9.32 18.84 24.50
N GLY A 173 -8.08 18.59 24.04
CA GLY A 173 -7.81 17.71 22.90
C GLY A 173 -8.31 18.23 21.55
N LEU A 174 -8.54 19.54 21.44
CA LEU A 174 -9.05 20.18 20.22
C LEU A 174 -7.94 20.55 19.23
N SER A 175 -6.74 20.85 19.72
CA SER A 175 -5.57 21.11 18.89
C SER A 175 -4.28 20.85 19.66
N GLN A 176 -3.13 21.01 18.99
CA GLN A 176 -1.81 20.94 19.65
C GLN A 176 -1.37 22.30 20.24
N ASP A 177 -2.16 23.35 20.08
CA ASP A 177 -1.86 24.66 20.61
C ASP A 177 -1.92 24.68 22.15
N HIS A 178 -0.82 25.08 22.76
CA HIS A 178 -0.64 25.23 24.21
C HIS A 178 -0.06 26.60 24.59
N GLY A 179 -0.09 27.55 23.65
CA GLY A 179 0.45 28.90 23.85
C GLY A 179 -0.30 29.73 24.91
N GLY A 180 -1.51 29.28 25.30
CA GLY A 180 -2.34 29.97 26.29
C GLY A 180 -3.74 29.33 26.42
N LEU A 181 -4.62 30.03 27.12
CA LEU A 181 -6.03 29.65 27.21
C LEU A 181 -6.72 29.76 25.86
N LEU A 182 -7.68 28.90 25.59
CA LEU A 182 -8.56 29.01 24.44
C LEU A 182 -9.49 30.24 24.64
N GLU A 183 -9.24 31.33 23.92
CA GLU A 183 -10.07 32.51 23.96
C GLU A 183 -11.33 32.31 23.13
N LEU A 184 -12.49 32.55 23.74
CA LEU A 184 -13.79 32.48 23.09
C LEU A 184 -14.26 33.91 22.72
N PRO A 185 -15.16 34.05 21.74
CA PRO A 185 -15.81 35.32 21.42
C PRO A 185 -16.41 35.97 22.66
N SER A 186 -16.40 37.30 22.70
CA SER A 186 -16.85 38.08 23.84
C SER A 186 -18.37 37.97 24.11
N ASP A 187 -19.12 37.45 23.17
CA ASP A 187 -20.57 37.19 23.24
C ASP A 187 -20.90 35.74 23.65
N ALA A 188 -19.87 34.84 23.84
CA ALA A 188 -20.11 33.45 24.24
C ALA A 188 -20.88 33.35 25.55
N PRO A 189 -22.05 32.69 25.61
CA PRO A 189 -22.93 32.69 26.79
C PRO A 189 -22.24 32.06 28.02
N LEU A 190 -22.19 32.84 29.12
CA LEU A 190 -21.59 32.36 30.38
C LEU A 190 -22.36 31.16 30.92
N GLY A 191 -21.59 30.20 31.45
CA GLY A 191 -22.14 28.96 32.02
C GLY A 191 -22.60 27.92 31.01
N GLN A 192 -22.64 28.25 29.70
CA GLN A 192 -22.96 27.29 28.66
C GLN A 192 -21.91 26.18 28.60
N ASN A 193 -22.36 24.93 28.45
CA ASN A 193 -21.46 23.79 28.23
C ASN A 193 -20.63 24.01 26.95
N ILE A 194 -19.31 23.89 27.07
CA ILE A 194 -18.38 24.15 25.97
C ILE A 194 -18.57 23.20 24.77
N ARG A 195 -18.95 21.91 25.05
CA ARG A 195 -19.25 20.95 23.98
C ARG A 195 -20.44 21.40 23.13
N GLN A 196 -21.47 21.93 23.77
CA GLN A 196 -22.65 22.47 23.08
C GLN A 196 -22.33 23.78 22.36
N TYR A 197 -21.57 24.69 23.00
CA TYR A 197 -21.21 25.96 22.41
C TYR A 197 -20.35 25.79 21.14
N LEU A 198 -19.37 24.87 21.17
CA LEU A 198 -18.48 24.60 20.04
C LEU A 198 -18.99 23.46 19.12
N ASN A 199 -20.20 22.94 19.35
CA ASN A 199 -20.79 21.83 18.59
C ASN A 199 -19.85 20.61 18.50
N LEU A 200 -19.24 20.19 19.61
CA LEU A 200 -18.22 19.12 19.64
C LEU A 200 -18.81 17.70 19.66
N ASP A 201 -20.13 17.57 19.90
CA ASP A 201 -20.83 16.28 19.90
C ASP A 201 -21.22 15.91 18.45
N ASP A 202 -20.19 15.58 17.64
CA ASP A 202 -20.32 15.25 16.24
C ASP A 202 -19.27 14.22 15.84
N THR A 203 -19.49 13.53 14.72
CA THR A 203 -18.60 12.49 14.21
C THR A 203 -18.19 12.82 12.77
N LEU A 204 -16.90 12.69 12.48
CA LEU A 204 -16.37 12.81 11.14
C LEU A 204 -16.46 11.46 10.44
N PHE A 205 -17.05 11.46 9.26
CA PHE A 205 -17.09 10.34 8.34
C PHE A 205 -16.02 10.53 7.28
N THR A 206 -15.18 9.53 7.06
CA THR A 206 -14.22 9.48 5.96
C THR A 206 -14.62 8.37 5.01
N LEU A 207 -15.06 8.75 3.80
CA LEU A 207 -15.50 7.82 2.77
C LEU A 207 -14.42 7.61 1.72
N LYS A 208 -14.23 6.37 1.33
CA LYS A 208 -13.44 5.96 0.17
C LYS A 208 -14.40 5.57 -0.96
N LEU A 209 -14.44 6.38 -1.99
CA LEU A 209 -15.40 6.25 -3.08
C LEU A 209 -14.75 5.66 -4.32
N THR A 210 -15.44 4.73 -4.97
CA THR A 210 -15.08 4.24 -6.30
C THR A 210 -15.44 5.28 -7.37
N PRO A 211 -14.79 5.27 -8.55
CA PRO A 211 -15.03 6.29 -9.59
C PRO A 211 -16.49 6.41 -10.07
N ASN A 212 -17.28 5.35 -10.04
CA ASN A 212 -18.70 5.36 -10.39
C ASN A 212 -19.56 6.14 -9.38
N LEU A 213 -19.11 6.31 -8.15
CA LEU A 213 -19.78 7.10 -7.11
C LEU A 213 -19.25 8.54 -7.02
N ALA A 214 -18.74 9.10 -8.11
CA ALA A 214 -18.18 10.46 -8.14
C ALA A 214 -19.20 11.54 -7.74
N HIS A 215 -20.49 11.34 -7.96
CA HIS A 215 -21.57 12.23 -7.52
C HIS A 215 -21.66 12.34 -5.99
N CYS A 216 -21.07 11.41 -5.25
CA CYS A 216 -20.94 11.42 -3.79
C CYS A 216 -19.69 12.17 -3.28
N LEU A 217 -18.90 12.82 -4.16
CA LEU A 217 -17.84 13.75 -3.75
C LEU A 217 -18.39 15.07 -3.24
N SER A 218 -19.59 15.04 -2.63
CA SER A 218 -20.29 16.13 -1.96
C SER A 218 -21.20 15.61 -0.86
N VAL A 219 -21.45 16.45 0.16
CA VAL A 219 -22.36 16.09 1.25
C VAL A 219 -23.77 15.86 0.73
N TYR A 220 -24.24 16.70 -0.21
CA TYR A 220 -25.54 16.53 -0.82
C TYR A 220 -25.66 15.25 -1.67
N GLY A 221 -24.60 14.88 -2.37
CA GLY A 221 -24.55 13.61 -3.12
C GLY A 221 -24.68 12.39 -2.20
N VAL A 222 -23.96 12.39 -1.07
CA VAL A 222 -24.10 11.34 -0.04
C VAL A 222 -25.50 11.34 0.58
N ALA A 223 -26.07 12.53 0.84
CA ALA A 223 -27.42 12.63 1.37
C ALA A 223 -28.49 12.08 0.41
N ARG A 224 -28.31 12.23 -0.89
CA ARG A 224 -29.19 11.67 -1.93
C ARG A 224 -29.16 10.14 -1.90
N GLU A 225 -27.96 9.54 -1.79
CA GLU A 225 -27.81 8.11 -1.63
C GLU A 225 -28.46 7.60 -0.34
N LEU A 226 -28.20 8.29 0.76
CA LEU A 226 -28.77 7.94 2.07
C LEU A 226 -30.32 8.01 2.05
N ALA A 227 -30.89 9.02 1.41
CA ALA A 227 -32.33 9.13 1.23
C ALA A 227 -32.91 7.95 0.43
N ALA A 228 -32.24 7.56 -0.66
CA ALA A 228 -32.63 6.41 -1.47
C ALA A 228 -32.58 5.09 -0.69
N LEU A 229 -31.53 4.89 0.12
CA LEU A 229 -31.30 3.67 0.91
C LEU A 229 -32.28 3.52 2.07
N THR A 230 -32.66 4.65 2.70
CA THR A 230 -33.44 4.62 3.95
C THR A 230 -34.91 5.00 3.76
N GLY A 231 -35.27 5.60 2.61
CA GLY A 231 -36.57 6.21 2.39
C GLY A 231 -36.81 7.48 3.21
N ALA A 232 -35.79 7.99 3.90
CA ALA A 232 -35.89 9.25 4.65
C ALA A 232 -35.98 10.44 3.70
N PRO A 233 -36.70 11.52 4.08
CA PRO A 233 -36.86 12.70 3.21
C PRO A 233 -35.51 13.38 2.98
N LEU A 234 -35.21 13.68 1.71
CA LEU A 234 -34.10 14.54 1.32
C LEU A 234 -34.57 16.00 1.33
N GLN A 235 -33.85 16.86 2.03
CA GLN A 235 -34.14 18.32 2.00
C GLN A 235 -33.76 18.85 0.61
N PRO A 236 -34.69 19.50 -0.11
CA PRO A 236 -34.40 20.01 -1.42
C PRO A 236 -33.43 21.20 -1.35
N LEU A 237 -32.53 21.27 -2.31
CA LEU A 237 -31.68 22.45 -2.47
C LEU A 237 -32.53 23.62 -2.93
N SER A 238 -32.29 24.77 -2.32
CA SER A 238 -32.89 26.05 -2.75
C SER A 238 -31.79 26.95 -3.27
N PHE A 239 -32.01 27.48 -4.48
CA PHE A 239 -31.11 28.43 -5.13
C PHE A 239 -31.89 29.72 -5.39
N PRO A 240 -31.98 30.63 -4.39
CA PRO A 240 -32.68 31.90 -4.61
C PRO A 240 -31.96 32.67 -5.72
N GLN A 241 -32.75 33.21 -6.64
CA GLN A 241 -32.20 34.06 -7.69
C GLN A 241 -31.77 35.42 -7.08
N ASN A 242 -30.51 35.76 -7.31
CA ASN A 242 -29.97 37.06 -6.92
C ASN A 242 -30.11 38.00 -8.13
N PRO A 243 -30.98 38.99 -8.10
CA PRO A 243 -31.25 39.84 -9.28
C PRO A 243 -29.98 40.64 -9.66
N ALA A 244 -29.78 40.81 -10.95
CA ALA A 244 -28.73 41.67 -11.45
C ALA A 244 -29.07 43.12 -11.13
N THR A 245 -28.14 43.82 -10.48
CA THR A 245 -28.27 45.26 -10.12
C THR A 245 -27.40 46.16 -11.01
N LEU A 246 -26.54 45.56 -11.85
CA LEU A 246 -25.77 46.23 -12.87
C LEU A 246 -25.83 45.41 -14.18
N SER A 247 -25.53 46.06 -15.31
CA SER A 247 -25.60 45.45 -16.66
C SER A 247 -24.25 44.90 -17.13
N GLU A 248 -23.19 45.03 -16.34
CA GLU A 248 -21.83 44.66 -16.72
C GLU A 248 -21.68 43.15 -16.77
N GLN A 249 -21.04 42.65 -17.81
CA GLN A 249 -20.64 41.26 -17.98
C GLN A 249 -19.18 41.19 -18.40
N LEU A 250 -18.42 40.21 -17.89
CA LEU A 250 -17.10 39.91 -18.38
C LEU A 250 -17.20 39.09 -19.67
N PRO A 251 -16.53 39.50 -20.76
CA PRO A 251 -16.47 38.69 -21.97
C PRO A 251 -15.77 37.36 -21.71
N VAL A 252 -16.42 36.26 -22.13
CA VAL A 252 -15.83 34.90 -22.04
C VAL A 252 -15.91 34.24 -23.40
N GLN A 253 -14.79 33.71 -23.88
CA GLN A 253 -14.69 32.95 -25.11
C GLN A 253 -14.19 31.54 -24.83
N VAL A 254 -15.01 30.52 -25.10
CA VAL A 254 -14.62 29.13 -25.03
C VAL A 254 -14.17 28.71 -26.44
N GLN A 255 -12.85 28.67 -26.64
CA GLN A 255 -12.22 28.33 -27.92
C GLN A 255 -12.08 26.81 -28.11
N ALA A 256 -12.03 26.02 -27.00
CA ALA A 256 -11.87 24.57 -26.97
C ALA A 256 -13.10 23.90 -26.36
N ALA A 257 -14.07 23.55 -27.21
CA ALA A 257 -15.30 22.87 -26.77
C ALA A 257 -15.09 21.42 -26.32
N ASP A 258 -13.98 20.80 -26.66
CA ASP A 258 -13.53 19.49 -26.21
C ASP A 258 -12.82 19.54 -24.84
N LEU A 259 -12.44 20.71 -24.39
CA LEU A 259 -11.91 21.00 -23.07
C LEU A 259 -13.04 21.40 -22.09
N CYS A 260 -13.84 22.42 -22.47
CA CYS A 260 -14.87 23.02 -21.66
C CYS A 260 -16.24 22.90 -22.36
N GLY A 261 -17.17 22.17 -21.73
CA GLY A 261 -18.51 22.01 -22.28
C GLY A 261 -19.50 23.08 -21.84
N ARG A 262 -19.28 23.68 -20.67
CA ARG A 262 -20.07 24.80 -20.14
C ARG A 262 -19.22 25.70 -19.25
N PHE A 263 -19.36 27.01 -19.41
CA PHE A 263 -18.68 27.99 -18.58
C PHE A 263 -19.69 29.05 -18.13
N SER A 264 -19.92 29.13 -16.83
CA SER A 264 -20.83 30.14 -16.24
C SER A 264 -20.02 31.05 -15.32
N GLY A 265 -20.39 32.34 -15.30
CA GLY A 265 -19.71 33.28 -14.43
C GLY A 265 -20.51 34.54 -14.14
N ARG A 266 -20.09 35.28 -13.12
CA ARG A 266 -20.80 36.48 -12.64
C ARG A 266 -19.84 37.48 -12.02
N ILE A 267 -20.06 38.78 -12.33
CA ILE A 267 -19.38 39.90 -11.66
C ILE A 267 -20.14 40.24 -10.38
N VAL A 268 -19.39 40.47 -9.28
CA VAL A 268 -19.89 41.08 -8.04
C VAL A 268 -18.92 42.19 -7.65
N ARG A 269 -19.44 43.41 -7.42
CA ARG A 269 -18.66 44.59 -7.09
C ARG A 269 -19.02 45.15 -5.72
N GLY A 270 -18.03 45.82 -5.08
CA GLY A 270 -18.25 46.55 -3.84
C GLY A 270 -18.39 45.63 -2.61
N ILE A 271 -17.72 44.49 -2.58
CA ILE A 271 -17.68 43.62 -1.40
C ILE A 271 -16.76 44.17 -0.30
N ASN A 272 -17.02 43.78 0.94
CA ASN A 272 -16.16 44.10 2.08
C ASN A 272 -14.97 43.16 2.12
N PRO A 273 -13.73 43.63 1.86
CA PRO A 273 -12.54 42.78 1.89
C PRO A 273 -12.11 42.33 3.32
N GLN A 274 -12.66 43.00 4.34
CA GLN A 274 -12.35 42.71 5.76
C GLN A 274 -13.43 41.85 6.45
N ALA A 275 -14.36 41.31 5.68
CA ALA A 275 -15.36 40.37 6.19
C ALA A 275 -14.67 39.16 6.83
N GLN A 276 -15.33 38.55 7.80
CA GLN A 276 -14.82 37.32 8.44
C GLN A 276 -15.72 36.15 8.06
N THR A 277 -15.09 35.00 7.83
CA THR A 277 -15.83 33.76 7.61
C THR A 277 -16.62 33.40 8.86
N PRO A 278 -17.95 33.18 8.75
CA PRO A 278 -18.76 32.77 9.90
C PRO A 278 -18.25 31.44 10.54
N ALA A 279 -18.31 31.39 11.87
CA ALA A 279 -17.78 30.24 12.63
C ALA A 279 -18.38 28.89 12.19
N TRP A 280 -19.66 28.86 11.81
CA TRP A 280 -20.32 27.64 11.32
C TRP A 280 -19.70 27.12 10.01
N MET A 281 -19.28 28.02 9.12
CA MET A 281 -18.62 27.64 7.85
C MET A 281 -17.18 27.18 8.11
N VAL A 282 -16.43 27.91 8.95
CA VAL A 282 -15.09 27.48 9.37
C VAL A 282 -15.11 26.08 9.96
N GLN A 283 -16.02 25.83 10.92
CA GLN A 283 -16.17 24.51 11.55
C GLN A 283 -16.47 23.40 10.52
N ARG A 284 -17.37 23.64 9.57
CA ARG A 284 -17.69 22.64 8.52
C ARG A 284 -16.48 22.36 7.62
N LEU A 285 -15.77 23.40 7.19
CA LEU A 285 -14.57 23.24 6.34
C LEU A 285 -13.44 22.51 7.07
N GLU A 286 -13.12 22.90 8.31
CA GLU A 286 -12.09 22.24 9.11
C GLU A 286 -12.44 20.76 9.34
N ARG A 287 -13.70 20.43 9.57
CA ARG A 287 -14.19 19.06 9.70
C ARG A 287 -14.17 18.28 8.39
N CYS A 288 -14.13 18.97 7.25
CA CYS A 288 -13.84 18.36 5.94
C CYS A 288 -12.33 18.27 5.62
N GLY A 289 -11.45 18.62 6.58
CA GLY A 289 -10.01 18.62 6.40
C GLY A 289 -9.48 19.82 5.61
N GLN A 290 -10.30 20.89 5.44
CA GLN A 290 -9.91 22.12 4.77
C GLN A 290 -9.53 23.19 5.81
N ARG A 291 -8.46 23.92 5.55
CA ARG A 291 -8.12 25.09 6.36
C ARG A 291 -8.90 26.30 5.87
N SER A 292 -9.51 27.04 6.78
CA SER A 292 -10.06 28.37 6.47
C SER A 292 -8.94 29.34 6.08
N VAL A 293 -9.15 30.10 5.01
CA VAL A 293 -8.14 31.01 4.44
C VAL A 293 -8.68 32.45 4.42
N SER A 294 -9.76 32.68 3.69
CA SER A 294 -10.46 33.96 3.58
C SER A 294 -11.92 33.71 3.19
N PRO A 295 -12.85 34.63 3.46
CA PRO A 295 -14.26 34.39 3.21
C PRO A 295 -14.57 33.96 1.76
N LEU A 296 -13.90 34.52 0.77
CA LEU A 296 -14.14 34.19 -0.64
C LEU A 296 -13.65 32.77 -0.98
N VAL A 297 -12.46 32.40 -0.50
CA VAL A 297 -11.90 31.05 -0.67
C VAL A 297 -12.75 30.03 0.09
N ASP A 298 -13.14 30.37 1.30
CA ASP A 298 -13.95 29.50 2.16
C ASP A 298 -15.35 29.27 1.57
N ILE A 299 -16.00 30.28 1.01
CA ILE A 299 -17.28 30.13 0.30
C ILE A 299 -17.15 29.21 -0.91
N SER A 300 -16.08 29.36 -1.72
CA SER A 300 -15.82 28.50 -2.88
C SER A 300 -15.61 27.05 -2.44
N ASN A 301 -14.78 26.82 -1.42
CA ASN A 301 -14.54 25.49 -0.87
C ASN A 301 -15.80 24.89 -0.23
N TYR A 302 -16.56 25.69 0.52
CA TYR A 302 -17.83 25.26 1.12
C TYR A 302 -18.81 24.73 0.07
N VAL A 303 -19.02 25.46 -1.01
CA VAL A 303 -19.94 25.06 -2.09
C VAL A 303 -19.42 23.82 -2.82
N MET A 304 -18.11 23.68 -2.98
CA MET A 304 -17.52 22.48 -3.54
C MET A 304 -17.82 21.24 -2.69
N PHE A 305 -17.70 21.32 -1.35
CA PHE A 305 -18.05 20.20 -0.46
C PHE A 305 -19.56 20.02 -0.33
N GLU A 306 -20.36 21.11 -0.35
CA GLU A 306 -21.83 21.04 -0.28
C GLU A 306 -22.40 20.34 -1.51
N LEU A 307 -21.99 20.74 -2.73
CA LEU A 307 -22.64 20.40 -4.01
C LEU A 307 -21.79 19.55 -4.97
N GLY A 308 -20.49 19.42 -4.71
CA GLY A 308 -19.57 18.69 -5.59
C GLY A 308 -19.06 19.49 -6.79
N GLN A 309 -19.38 20.78 -6.89
CA GLN A 309 -18.96 21.67 -7.97
C GLN A 309 -17.79 22.54 -7.52
N PRO A 310 -16.56 22.27 -7.98
CA PRO A 310 -15.47 23.22 -7.77
C PRO A 310 -15.70 24.51 -8.54
N THR A 311 -15.34 25.62 -7.90
CA THR A 311 -15.50 26.96 -8.44
C THR A 311 -14.21 27.74 -8.26
N HIS A 312 -14.07 28.85 -8.99
CA HIS A 312 -12.96 29.79 -8.81
C HIS A 312 -13.48 31.22 -8.68
N ILE A 313 -12.80 32.01 -7.87
CA ILE A 313 -13.10 33.41 -7.68
C ILE A 313 -11.87 34.22 -8.03
N PHE A 314 -11.97 35.01 -9.09
CA PHE A 314 -10.89 35.90 -9.55
C PHE A 314 -11.08 37.29 -8.94
N ASP A 315 -9.98 38.00 -8.72
CA ASP A 315 -9.95 39.43 -8.53
C ASP A 315 -10.23 40.10 -9.89
N LEU A 316 -11.42 40.68 -10.02
CA LEU A 316 -11.91 41.23 -11.30
C LEU A 316 -11.03 42.37 -11.81
N ASP A 317 -10.47 43.18 -10.90
CA ASP A 317 -9.67 44.37 -11.27
C ASP A 317 -8.30 43.96 -11.84
N LYS A 318 -7.93 42.70 -11.72
CA LYS A 318 -6.69 42.12 -12.27
C LYS A 318 -6.89 41.36 -13.60
N ILE A 319 -8.15 41.20 -14.04
CA ILE A 319 -8.46 40.57 -15.35
C ILE A 319 -8.40 41.61 -16.45
N HIS A 320 -7.71 41.30 -17.54
CA HIS A 320 -7.51 42.21 -18.68
C HIS A 320 -8.26 41.71 -19.92
N GLY A 321 -9.27 42.47 -20.38
CA GLY A 321 -9.92 42.27 -21.65
C GLY A 321 -10.95 41.12 -21.70
N GLY A 322 -11.04 40.26 -20.72
CA GLY A 322 -11.93 39.09 -20.67
C GLY A 322 -11.22 37.78 -20.63
N LEU A 323 -11.96 36.66 -20.49
CA LEU A 323 -11.38 35.32 -20.32
C LEU A 323 -11.47 34.49 -21.61
N GLN A 324 -10.43 33.75 -21.90
CA GLN A 324 -10.35 32.79 -22.99
C GLN A 324 -10.07 31.39 -22.41
N VAL A 325 -10.93 30.43 -22.74
CA VAL A 325 -10.77 29.04 -22.36
C VAL A 325 -10.24 28.27 -23.57
N ARG A 326 -9.02 27.76 -23.47
CA ARG A 326 -8.32 27.14 -24.58
C ARG A 326 -7.33 26.07 -24.13
N TRP A 327 -6.79 25.33 -25.06
CA TRP A 327 -5.60 24.54 -24.80
C TRP A 327 -4.37 25.46 -24.67
N GLY A 328 -3.40 25.06 -23.81
CA GLY A 328 -2.17 25.78 -23.64
C GLY A 328 -1.29 25.76 -24.88
N GLN A 329 -0.31 26.65 -24.96
CA GLN A 329 0.71 26.68 -26.00
C GLN A 329 2.06 26.25 -25.40
N ALA A 330 2.90 25.66 -26.24
CA ALA A 330 4.19 25.18 -25.79
C ALA A 330 5.06 26.34 -25.25
N GLY A 331 5.55 26.18 -24.02
CA GLY A 331 6.43 27.15 -23.38
C GLY A 331 5.72 28.24 -22.57
N GLU A 332 4.38 28.34 -22.60
CA GLU A 332 3.66 29.25 -21.70
C GLU A 332 3.89 28.85 -20.25
N GLN A 333 4.04 29.85 -19.38
CA GLN A 333 4.28 29.64 -17.95
C GLN A 333 3.16 30.24 -17.12
N LEU A 334 2.84 29.56 -16.02
CA LEU A 334 1.86 30.01 -15.04
C LEU A 334 2.42 29.80 -13.63
N LYS A 335 2.43 30.86 -12.84
CA LYS A 335 2.64 30.78 -11.39
C LYS A 335 1.31 30.45 -10.73
N LEU A 336 1.25 29.33 -10.03
CA LEU A 336 0.04 28.81 -9.38
C LEU A 336 -0.12 29.36 -7.95
N LEU A 337 -1.35 29.25 -7.41
CA LEU A 337 -1.68 29.61 -6.02
C LEU A 337 -0.84 28.89 -4.95
N ASN A 338 -0.30 27.71 -5.25
CA ASN A 338 0.62 26.99 -4.35
C ASN A 338 2.08 27.47 -4.42
N GLY A 339 2.36 28.53 -5.19
CA GLY A 339 3.67 29.14 -5.38
C GLY A 339 4.53 28.50 -6.48
N ASN A 340 4.14 27.32 -7.01
CA ASN A 340 4.87 26.64 -8.07
C ASN A 340 4.67 27.34 -9.43
N THR A 341 5.73 27.46 -10.22
CA THR A 341 5.63 27.86 -11.64
C THR A 341 5.65 26.63 -12.52
N VAL A 342 4.66 26.47 -13.36
CA VAL A 342 4.50 25.34 -14.29
C VAL A 342 4.63 25.83 -15.72
N THR A 343 5.20 24.98 -16.58
CA THR A 343 5.22 25.21 -18.03
C THR A 343 4.19 24.30 -18.68
N VAL A 344 3.29 24.87 -19.47
CA VAL A 344 2.20 24.14 -20.12
C VAL A 344 2.51 23.83 -21.59
N ASP A 345 1.70 22.94 -22.15
CA ASP A 345 1.71 22.55 -23.55
C ASP A 345 0.28 22.40 -24.09
N ALA A 346 0.15 21.99 -25.35
CA ALA A 346 -1.13 21.79 -26.02
C ALA A 346 -2.02 20.65 -25.44
N GLN A 347 -1.57 19.94 -24.41
CA GLN A 347 -2.33 18.89 -23.74
C GLN A 347 -2.93 19.35 -22.40
N VAL A 348 -2.66 20.57 -21.97
CA VAL A 348 -3.14 21.14 -20.72
C VAL A 348 -4.13 22.24 -21.00
N GLY A 349 -5.34 22.13 -20.46
CA GLY A 349 -6.35 23.17 -20.53
C GLY A 349 -5.99 24.39 -19.67
N VAL A 350 -6.23 25.58 -20.17
CA VAL A 350 -5.96 26.84 -19.48
C VAL A 350 -7.12 27.84 -19.62
N ILE A 351 -7.21 28.71 -18.63
CA ILE A 351 -7.95 29.96 -18.72
C ILE A 351 -6.90 31.07 -18.84
N ALA A 352 -7.05 31.93 -19.84
CA ALA A 352 -6.16 33.06 -20.11
C ALA A 352 -6.93 34.35 -20.26
N ASP A 353 -6.28 35.46 -20.01
CA ASP A 353 -6.76 36.79 -20.35
C ASP A 353 -5.92 37.41 -21.51
N ALA A 354 -6.00 38.74 -21.71
CA ALA A 354 -5.22 39.41 -22.75
C ALA A 354 -3.71 39.45 -22.45
N ASN A 355 -3.30 39.29 -21.19
CA ASN A 355 -1.93 39.40 -20.72
C ASN A 355 -1.23 38.04 -20.57
N GLY A 356 -1.96 36.97 -20.25
CA GLY A 356 -1.34 35.67 -20.00
C GLY A 356 -2.27 34.59 -19.46
N LEU A 357 -1.67 33.59 -18.81
CA LEU A 357 -2.41 32.48 -18.20
C LEU A 357 -2.87 32.83 -16.79
N GLU A 358 -4.13 32.58 -16.50
CA GLU A 358 -4.77 32.87 -15.20
C GLU A 358 -5.14 31.61 -14.41
N SER A 359 -5.28 30.46 -15.08
CA SER A 359 -5.62 29.20 -14.40
C SER A 359 -5.24 27.99 -15.23
N LEU A 360 -4.86 26.89 -14.55
CA LEU A 360 -4.96 25.54 -15.12
C LEU A 360 -6.42 25.10 -15.03
N ALA A 361 -7.09 24.99 -16.16
CA ALA A 361 -8.52 24.72 -16.29
C ALA A 361 -8.94 23.47 -15.48
N GLY A 362 -9.84 23.65 -14.53
CA GLY A 362 -10.35 22.58 -13.66
C GLY A 362 -9.36 22.00 -12.66
N ILE A 363 -8.19 22.63 -12.47
CA ILE A 363 -7.12 22.11 -11.59
C ILE A 363 -6.74 23.12 -10.50
N MET A 364 -6.21 24.28 -10.88
CA MET A 364 -5.73 25.29 -9.92
C MET A 364 -5.60 26.68 -10.56
N GLY A 365 -6.05 27.71 -9.85
CA GLY A 365 -5.89 29.09 -10.24
C GLY A 365 -4.45 29.59 -10.22
N GLY A 366 -4.19 30.65 -10.94
CA GLY A 366 -2.94 31.40 -10.96
C GLY A 366 -2.85 32.44 -9.85
N ASP A 367 -1.63 32.85 -9.53
CA ASP A 367 -1.31 33.83 -8.51
C ASP A 367 -1.67 35.26 -8.95
N ALA A 368 -1.62 35.56 -10.26
CA ALA A 368 -1.78 36.90 -10.81
C ALA A 368 -3.17 37.50 -10.52
N THR A 369 -4.22 36.72 -10.76
CA THR A 369 -5.63 37.13 -10.55
C THR A 369 -6.21 36.61 -9.24
N ALA A 370 -5.37 36.15 -8.30
CA ALA A 370 -5.79 35.68 -7.01
C ALA A 370 -6.46 36.79 -6.18
N VAL A 371 -7.53 36.43 -5.46
CA VAL A 371 -8.16 37.32 -4.46
C VAL A 371 -7.21 37.57 -3.28
N SER A 372 -7.32 38.73 -2.69
CA SER A 372 -6.50 39.20 -1.57
C SER A 372 -7.35 39.96 -0.56
N ASP A 373 -6.74 40.32 0.58
CA ASP A 373 -7.41 41.13 1.63
C ASP A 373 -7.87 42.55 1.13
N GLY A 374 -7.43 42.96 -0.05
CA GLY A 374 -7.81 44.23 -0.67
C GLY A 374 -8.82 44.09 -1.80
N THR A 375 -9.23 42.86 -2.16
CA THR A 375 -10.12 42.61 -3.29
C THR A 375 -11.56 43.06 -3.00
N GLN A 376 -12.07 44.02 -3.78
CA GLN A 376 -13.43 44.57 -3.64
C GLN A 376 -14.34 44.17 -4.79
N ASN A 377 -13.80 43.77 -5.93
CA ASN A 377 -14.51 43.36 -7.12
C ASN A 377 -14.09 41.96 -7.53
N ILE A 378 -15.04 41.08 -7.75
CA ILE A 378 -14.77 39.68 -8.04
C ILE A 378 -15.50 39.22 -9.29
N TYR A 379 -14.90 38.17 -9.92
CA TYR A 379 -15.57 37.36 -10.93
C TYR A 379 -15.65 35.93 -10.44
N ILE A 380 -16.87 35.41 -10.29
CA ILE A 380 -17.16 34.05 -9.86
C ILE A 380 -17.25 33.17 -11.09
N GLU A 381 -16.57 32.04 -11.10
CA GLU A 381 -16.56 31.05 -12.16
C GLU A 381 -17.08 29.69 -11.65
N ALA A 382 -17.96 29.07 -12.44
CA ALA A 382 -18.32 27.66 -12.33
C ALA A 382 -18.37 27.06 -13.72
N ALA A 383 -17.59 25.98 -13.96
CA ALA A 383 -17.47 25.40 -15.28
C ALA A 383 -17.68 23.88 -15.26
N PHE A 384 -18.06 23.35 -16.42
CA PHE A 384 -17.98 21.92 -16.70
C PHE A 384 -16.81 21.66 -17.64
N TRP A 385 -15.84 20.89 -17.13
CA TRP A 385 -14.69 20.41 -17.88
C TRP A 385 -14.91 18.95 -18.29
N TRP A 386 -14.61 18.61 -19.53
CA TRP A 386 -14.66 17.22 -19.95
C TRP A 386 -13.66 16.38 -19.13
N PRO A 387 -14.09 15.30 -18.45
CA PRO A 387 -13.23 14.52 -17.57
C PRO A 387 -11.91 14.08 -18.19
N LYS A 388 -11.93 13.68 -19.47
CA LYS A 388 -10.73 13.29 -20.23
C LYS A 388 -9.72 14.42 -20.41
N ALA A 389 -10.19 15.67 -20.42
CA ALA A 389 -9.34 16.84 -20.57
C ALA A 389 -8.59 17.20 -19.30
N VAL A 390 -9.12 16.82 -18.12
CA VAL A 390 -8.54 17.10 -16.81
C VAL A 390 -7.76 15.88 -16.27
N ALA A 391 -8.21 14.66 -16.58
CA ALA A 391 -7.66 13.43 -16.03
C ALA A 391 -6.12 13.33 -16.20
N GLY A 392 -5.42 13.13 -15.07
CA GLY A 392 -3.99 12.96 -15.01
C GLY A 392 -3.14 14.22 -15.23
N ARG A 393 -3.74 15.38 -15.53
CA ARG A 393 -2.97 16.61 -15.82
C ARG A 393 -2.29 17.17 -14.58
N SER A 394 -2.93 17.18 -13.42
CA SER A 394 -2.32 17.61 -12.16
C SER A 394 -1.11 16.74 -11.77
N ARG A 395 -1.17 15.43 -12.00
CA ARG A 395 -0.07 14.51 -11.73
C ARG A 395 1.19 14.79 -12.56
N ARG A 396 1.05 15.36 -13.77
CA ARG A 396 2.21 15.80 -14.56
C ARG A 396 3.03 16.87 -13.86
N PHE A 397 2.42 17.64 -12.96
CA PHE A 397 3.05 18.71 -12.20
C PHE A 397 3.32 18.31 -10.74
N ASN A 398 3.24 17.01 -10.41
CA ASN A 398 3.51 16.42 -9.10
C ASN A 398 2.65 16.99 -7.97
N PHE A 399 1.40 17.34 -8.23
CA PHE A 399 0.41 17.69 -7.22
C PHE A 399 -0.98 17.16 -7.59
N SER A 400 -1.90 17.26 -6.65
CA SER A 400 -3.30 16.92 -6.82
C SER A 400 -4.17 17.93 -6.08
N THR A 401 -5.38 18.16 -6.55
CA THR A 401 -6.33 19.09 -5.94
C THR A 401 -7.71 18.47 -5.82
N ASP A 402 -8.50 18.94 -4.84
CA ASP A 402 -9.90 18.59 -4.67
C ASP A 402 -10.75 18.90 -5.92
N ALA A 403 -10.42 19.99 -6.58
CA ALA A 403 -11.07 20.38 -7.85
C ALA A 403 -10.75 19.39 -8.98
N GLY A 404 -9.44 19.15 -9.23
CA GLY A 404 -9.00 18.21 -10.25
C GLY A 404 -9.55 16.80 -10.04
N HIS A 405 -9.60 16.35 -8.78
CA HIS A 405 -10.15 15.04 -8.40
C HIS A 405 -11.64 14.90 -8.76
N ARG A 406 -12.43 15.96 -8.57
CA ARG A 406 -13.86 15.98 -8.94
C ARG A 406 -14.04 16.06 -10.45
N PHE A 407 -13.34 16.97 -11.12
CA PHE A 407 -13.47 17.16 -12.56
C PHE A 407 -13.01 15.96 -13.39
N GLU A 408 -11.93 15.25 -12.96
CA GLU A 408 -11.47 14.07 -13.70
C GLU A 408 -12.46 12.89 -13.64
N ARG A 409 -13.41 12.90 -12.68
CA ARG A 409 -14.47 11.91 -12.52
C ARG A 409 -15.82 12.34 -13.08
N GLY A 410 -16.01 13.62 -13.22
CA GLY A 410 -17.24 14.23 -13.72
C GLY A 410 -17.96 15.08 -12.68
N VAL A 411 -18.33 16.27 -13.09
CA VAL A 411 -19.10 17.26 -12.32
C VAL A 411 -20.35 17.61 -13.12
N ASP A 412 -21.49 17.85 -12.43
CA ASP A 412 -22.77 18.05 -13.08
C ASP A 412 -22.81 19.32 -13.96
N PRO A 413 -22.88 19.19 -15.29
CA PRO A 413 -22.92 20.35 -16.20
C PRO A 413 -24.22 21.15 -16.08
N ALA A 414 -25.30 20.59 -15.51
CA ALA A 414 -26.56 21.31 -15.38
C ALA A 414 -26.56 22.32 -14.22
N HIS A 415 -25.73 22.14 -13.22
CA HIS A 415 -25.76 22.91 -11.97
C HIS A 415 -24.90 24.19 -11.97
N THR A 416 -24.11 24.51 -12.98
CA THR A 416 -23.15 25.62 -12.95
C THR A 416 -23.82 26.97 -12.61
N VAL A 417 -25.01 27.28 -13.21
CA VAL A 417 -25.75 28.53 -12.93
C VAL A 417 -26.29 28.54 -11.49
N GLN A 418 -26.84 27.42 -11.00
CA GLN A 418 -27.33 27.34 -9.61
C GLN A 418 -26.20 27.48 -8.60
N VAL A 419 -25.03 26.98 -8.90
CA VAL A 419 -23.83 27.12 -8.07
C VAL A 419 -23.38 28.61 -8.05
N ILE A 420 -23.39 29.29 -9.18
CA ILE A 420 -23.13 30.75 -9.21
C ILE A 420 -24.15 31.51 -8.33
N GLU A 421 -25.43 31.17 -8.37
CA GLU A 421 -26.43 31.76 -7.49
C GLU A 421 -26.14 31.47 -6.01
N ARG A 422 -25.79 30.24 -5.68
CA ARG A 422 -25.44 29.84 -4.30
C ARG A 422 -24.23 30.59 -3.77
N ILE A 423 -23.17 30.70 -4.55
CA ILE A 423 -21.98 31.48 -4.16
C ILE A 423 -22.33 32.96 -4.04
N THR A 424 -23.06 33.50 -4.99
CA THR A 424 -23.50 34.90 -4.93
C THR A 424 -24.28 35.17 -3.65
N GLU A 425 -25.25 34.32 -3.29
CA GLU A 425 -25.98 34.40 -2.02
C GLU A 425 -25.05 34.48 -0.82
N LEU A 426 -24.12 33.55 -0.72
CA LEU A 426 -23.16 33.49 0.40
C LEU A 426 -22.21 34.69 0.42
N VAL A 427 -21.77 35.15 -0.74
CA VAL A 427 -20.94 36.37 -0.85
C VAL A 427 -21.71 37.60 -0.37
N LEU A 428 -22.99 37.75 -0.78
CA LEU A 428 -23.82 38.86 -0.35
C LEU A 428 -24.10 38.83 1.17
N GLN A 429 -24.32 37.63 1.72
CA GLN A 429 -24.59 37.45 3.16
C GLN A 429 -23.37 37.73 4.02
N ILE A 430 -22.19 37.34 3.57
CA ILE A 430 -20.94 37.33 4.39
C ILE A 430 -20.10 38.58 4.08
N CYS A 431 -19.94 38.89 2.79
CA CYS A 431 -19.04 39.97 2.34
C CYS A 431 -19.81 41.16 1.77
N GLY A 432 -21.14 41.10 1.70
CA GLY A 432 -21.96 42.17 1.14
C GLY A 432 -21.94 43.46 1.96
N THR A 433 -22.06 44.60 1.27
CA THR A 433 -22.24 45.94 1.83
C THR A 433 -23.51 46.56 1.22
N ALA A 434 -23.87 47.76 1.66
CA ALA A 434 -25.00 48.51 1.05
C ALA A 434 -24.72 48.86 -0.43
N ASP A 435 -23.46 48.95 -0.82
CA ASP A 435 -23.03 49.30 -2.17
C ASP A 435 -22.73 48.09 -3.05
N THR A 436 -22.89 46.90 -2.55
CA THR A 436 -22.58 45.65 -3.30
C THR A 436 -23.58 45.48 -4.44
N THR A 437 -23.08 45.29 -5.66
CA THR A 437 -23.82 45.09 -6.86
C THR A 437 -23.45 43.83 -7.63
N CYS A 438 -24.41 43.23 -8.31
CA CYS A 438 -24.19 41.99 -9.07
C CYS A 438 -24.56 42.20 -10.55
N GLY A 439 -23.72 41.71 -11.45
CA GLY A 439 -24.00 41.59 -12.87
C GLY A 439 -24.95 40.43 -13.20
N PRO A 440 -25.45 40.37 -14.43
CA PRO A 440 -26.14 39.17 -14.91
C PRO A 440 -25.18 38.01 -15.08
N ILE A 441 -25.69 36.77 -14.97
CA ILE A 441 -24.88 35.59 -15.19
C ILE A 441 -24.54 35.45 -16.67
N THR A 442 -23.27 35.28 -16.99
CA THR A 442 -22.80 34.80 -18.30
C THR A 442 -22.81 33.28 -18.28
N ASP A 443 -23.45 32.64 -19.29
CA ASP A 443 -23.52 31.18 -19.41
C ASP A 443 -23.27 30.76 -20.86
N VAL A 444 -22.08 30.18 -21.11
CA VAL A 444 -21.63 29.77 -22.44
C VAL A 444 -21.64 28.24 -22.48
N GLN A 445 -22.37 27.65 -23.42
CA GLN A 445 -22.57 26.19 -23.52
C GLN A 445 -22.13 25.66 -24.91
N PRO A 446 -20.82 25.54 -25.18
CA PRO A 446 -20.35 25.11 -26.50
C PRO A 446 -20.55 23.61 -26.76
N ASN A 447 -20.49 22.77 -25.72
CA ASN A 447 -20.51 21.31 -25.88
C ASN A 447 -20.91 20.60 -24.57
N VAL A 448 -22.18 20.70 -24.16
CA VAL A 448 -22.66 19.94 -22.99
C VAL A 448 -22.97 18.50 -23.36
N PRO A 449 -22.78 17.54 -22.44
CA PRO A 449 -23.15 16.15 -22.66
C PRO A 449 -24.63 15.98 -23.01
N ALA A 450 -24.92 15.27 -24.08
CA ALA A 450 -26.30 14.91 -24.40
C ALA A 450 -26.84 13.87 -23.42
N PRO A 451 -28.13 13.95 -23.00
CA PRO A 451 -28.73 12.91 -22.16
C PRO A 451 -28.63 11.54 -22.84
N LYS A 452 -28.18 10.54 -22.10
CA LYS A 452 -28.05 9.17 -22.58
C LYS A 452 -29.18 8.31 -22.06
N GLN A 453 -29.83 7.58 -22.94
CA GLN A 453 -30.83 6.60 -22.55
C GLN A 453 -30.23 5.21 -22.53
N VAL A 454 -30.43 4.50 -21.43
CA VAL A 454 -29.96 3.13 -21.20
C VAL A 454 -31.16 2.26 -20.89
N GLN A 455 -31.22 1.06 -21.48
CA GLN A 455 -32.31 0.11 -21.26
C GLN A 455 -31.80 -1.07 -20.39
N LEU A 456 -32.56 -1.43 -19.36
CA LEU A 456 -32.37 -2.55 -18.48
C LEU A 456 -33.36 -3.65 -18.80
N ARG A 457 -32.92 -4.84 -19.14
CA ARG A 457 -33.75 -6.04 -19.28
C ARG A 457 -33.87 -6.73 -17.93
N VAL A 458 -35.09 -6.89 -17.42
CA VAL A 458 -35.35 -7.46 -16.08
C VAL A 458 -34.79 -8.88 -15.96
N ALA A 459 -34.98 -9.73 -16.99
CA ALA A 459 -34.46 -11.09 -17.02
C ALA A 459 -32.92 -11.13 -16.97
N ARG A 460 -32.23 -10.13 -17.59
CA ARG A 460 -30.77 -10.04 -17.53
C ARG A 460 -30.32 -9.58 -16.14
N ALA A 461 -31.01 -8.62 -15.55
CA ALA A 461 -30.74 -8.19 -14.17
C ALA A 461 -30.84 -9.40 -13.21
N ALA A 462 -31.95 -10.14 -13.26
CA ALA A 462 -32.14 -11.32 -12.43
C ALA A 462 -31.05 -12.38 -12.64
N LYS A 463 -30.62 -12.60 -13.90
CA LYS A 463 -29.54 -13.55 -14.24
C LYS A 463 -28.17 -13.10 -13.68
N VAL A 464 -27.82 -11.82 -13.82
CA VAL A 464 -26.52 -11.28 -13.37
C VAL A 464 -26.46 -11.20 -11.85
N ILE A 465 -27.53 -10.72 -11.21
CA ILE A 465 -27.64 -10.61 -9.75
C ILE A 465 -27.74 -12.01 -9.11
N GLY A 466 -28.26 -13.00 -9.84
CA GLY A 466 -28.34 -14.37 -9.38
C GLY A 466 -29.60 -14.69 -8.56
N MET A 467 -30.60 -13.80 -8.55
CA MET A 467 -31.87 -13.97 -7.85
C MET A 467 -33.04 -13.41 -8.67
N PRO A 468 -34.29 -13.83 -8.41
CA PRO A 468 -35.45 -13.20 -9.04
C PRO A 468 -35.54 -11.72 -8.71
N VAL A 469 -35.67 -10.89 -9.74
CA VAL A 469 -35.88 -9.44 -9.62
C VAL A 469 -37.10 -9.10 -10.48
N THR A 470 -37.98 -8.26 -9.95
CA THR A 470 -39.17 -7.79 -10.68
C THR A 470 -38.92 -6.43 -11.35
N GLN A 471 -39.70 -6.13 -12.37
CA GLN A 471 -39.63 -4.80 -13.02
C GLN A 471 -39.90 -3.66 -12.02
N GLN A 472 -40.86 -3.88 -11.09
CA GLN A 472 -41.17 -2.86 -10.06
C GLN A 472 -39.98 -2.61 -9.13
N GLN A 473 -39.27 -3.65 -8.70
CA GLN A 473 -38.05 -3.47 -7.89
C GLN A 473 -36.97 -2.68 -8.63
N CYS A 474 -36.81 -2.92 -9.94
CA CYS A 474 -35.89 -2.13 -10.75
C CYS A 474 -36.31 -0.65 -10.82
N LEU A 475 -37.62 -0.41 -11.03
CA LEU A 475 -38.15 0.95 -11.07
C LEU A 475 -37.98 1.69 -9.74
N ASP A 476 -38.31 1.02 -8.62
CA ASP A 476 -38.23 1.62 -7.28
C ASP A 476 -36.77 1.94 -6.92
N ALA A 477 -35.84 1.02 -7.16
CA ALA A 477 -34.43 1.21 -6.94
C ALA A 477 -33.86 2.39 -7.72
N LEU A 478 -34.12 2.42 -9.04
CA LEU A 478 -33.55 3.45 -9.91
C LEU A 478 -34.18 4.83 -9.66
N ASN A 479 -35.51 4.90 -9.53
CA ASN A 479 -36.17 6.16 -9.21
C ASN A 479 -35.80 6.70 -7.82
N GLY A 480 -35.62 5.82 -6.82
CA GLY A 480 -35.13 6.20 -5.50
C GLY A 480 -33.77 6.89 -5.55
N LEU A 481 -32.87 6.47 -6.43
CA LEU A 481 -31.57 7.10 -6.68
C LEU A 481 -31.65 8.41 -7.51
N GLY A 482 -32.84 8.81 -7.92
CA GLY A 482 -33.02 9.97 -8.81
C GLY A 482 -32.62 9.67 -10.27
N LEU A 483 -32.64 8.40 -10.68
CA LEU A 483 -32.49 7.96 -12.07
C LEU A 483 -33.88 7.84 -12.68
N PRO A 484 -34.32 8.76 -13.56
CA PRO A 484 -35.66 8.69 -14.14
C PRO A 484 -35.90 7.42 -14.92
N ALA A 485 -36.59 6.46 -14.30
CA ALA A 485 -36.82 5.12 -14.81
C ALA A 485 -38.29 4.95 -15.20
N VAL A 486 -38.53 4.47 -16.42
CA VAL A 486 -39.86 4.19 -16.96
C VAL A 486 -39.95 2.75 -17.47
N ALA A 487 -41.12 2.12 -17.29
CA ALA A 487 -41.38 0.78 -17.80
C ALA A 487 -41.44 0.75 -19.33
N VAL A 488 -40.80 -0.24 -19.94
CA VAL A 488 -40.86 -0.51 -21.38
C VAL A 488 -41.46 -1.92 -21.58
N GLY A 489 -42.72 -1.99 -21.87
CA GLY A 489 -43.45 -3.25 -21.82
C GLY A 489 -43.45 -3.87 -20.42
N SER A 490 -43.45 -5.22 -20.32
CA SER A 490 -43.43 -5.96 -19.07
C SER A 490 -42.03 -6.43 -18.66
N GLU A 491 -41.04 -6.28 -19.54
CA GLU A 491 -39.75 -7.00 -19.40
C GLU A 491 -38.51 -6.08 -19.32
N ALA A 492 -38.70 -4.78 -19.49
CA ALA A 492 -37.59 -3.83 -19.51
C ALA A 492 -37.91 -2.50 -18.82
N VAL A 493 -36.89 -1.79 -18.43
CA VAL A 493 -36.91 -0.44 -17.87
C VAL A 493 -35.96 0.43 -18.69
N ALA A 494 -36.42 1.62 -19.10
CA ALA A 494 -35.57 2.62 -19.73
C ALA A 494 -35.24 3.73 -18.73
N VAL A 495 -33.98 4.13 -18.68
CA VAL A 495 -33.50 5.20 -17.83
C VAL A 495 -32.85 6.26 -18.70
N THR A 496 -33.22 7.52 -18.49
CA THR A 496 -32.44 8.65 -19.02
C THR A 496 -31.44 9.08 -17.95
N ALA A 497 -30.18 8.87 -18.18
CA ALA A 497 -29.14 9.19 -17.21
C ALA A 497 -29.15 10.69 -16.85
N PRO A 498 -29.32 11.06 -15.58
CA PRO A 498 -29.27 12.47 -15.17
C PRO A 498 -27.84 13.01 -15.30
N THR A 499 -27.73 14.32 -15.41
CA THR A 499 -26.45 15.00 -15.70
C THR A 499 -25.38 14.83 -14.62
N PHE A 500 -25.75 14.47 -13.41
CA PHE A 500 -24.79 14.19 -12.32
C PHE A 500 -24.25 12.74 -12.31
N ARG A 501 -24.75 11.83 -13.19
CA ARG A 501 -24.35 10.42 -13.26
C ARG A 501 -23.59 10.17 -14.56
N PHE A 502 -22.26 10.40 -14.53
CA PHE A 502 -21.37 10.17 -15.67
C PHE A 502 -21.05 8.70 -15.89
N ASP A 503 -21.26 7.88 -14.88
CA ASP A 503 -21.00 6.45 -14.87
C ASP A 503 -22.04 5.65 -15.64
N ILE A 504 -23.31 6.09 -15.68
CA ILE A 504 -24.41 5.36 -16.30
C ILE A 504 -24.32 5.41 -17.82
N ASN A 505 -23.75 4.35 -18.40
CA ASN A 505 -23.49 4.23 -19.82
C ASN A 505 -23.99 2.91 -20.45
N LEU A 506 -24.06 1.85 -19.68
CA LEU A 506 -24.35 0.49 -20.10
C LEU A 506 -25.49 -0.09 -19.25
N GLU A 507 -26.07 -1.20 -19.73
CA GLU A 507 -27.06 -1.97 -18.99
C GLU A 507 -26.51 -2.48 -17.65
N GLU A 508 -25.25 -2.85 -17.64
CA GLU A 508 -24.52 -3.34 -16.47
C GLU A 508 -24.46 -2.30 -15.34
N ASP A 509 -24.33 -1.03 -15.69
CA ASP A 509 -24.30 0.06 -14.70
C ASP A 509 -25.66 0.16 -13.97
N LEU A 510 -26.77 -0.03 -14.70
CA LEU A 510 -28.10 -0.07 -14.09
C LEU A 510 -28.32 -1.34 -13.25
N ILE A 511 -27.75 -2.48 -13.66
CA ILE A 511 -27.82 -3.73 -12.89
C ILE A 511 -27.07 -3.57 -11.56
N GLU A 512 -25.91 -2.91 -11.57
CA GLU A 512 -25.17 -2.58 -10.36
C GLU A 512 -26.01 -1.74 -9.39
N GLU A 513 -26.66 -0.69 -9.89
CA GLU A 513 -27.51 0.16 -9.06
C GLU A 513 -28.66 -0.62 -8.43
N VAL A 514 -29.33 -1.48 -9.22
CA VAL A 514 -30.41 -2.35 -8.70
C VAL A 514 -29.87 -3.31 -7.63
N ALA A 515 -28.72 -3.94 -7.86
CA ALA A 515 -28.12 -4.88 -6.92
C ALA A 515 -27.74 -4.17 -5.60
N ARG A 516 -27.16 -2.99 -5.71
CA ARG A 516 -26.74 -2.15 -4.59
C ARG A 516 -27.93 -1.71 -3.72
N MET A 517 -29.04 -1.34 -4.36
CA MET A 517 -30.26 -0.94 -3.68
C MET A 517 -31.04 -2.10 -3.05
N ILE A 518 -31.01 -3.29 -3.67
CA ILE A 518 -31.54 -4.53 -3.07
C ILE A 518 -30.73 -4.88 -1.80
N GLY A 519 -29.43 -4.61 -1.81
CA GLY A 519 -28.47 -4.88 -0.75
C GLY A 519 -27.69 -6.17 -0.97
N TYR A 520 -26.39 -6.07 -0.93
CA TYR A 520 -25.47 -7.19 -1.18
C TYR A 520 -25.67 -8.36 -0.22
N GLU A 521 -26.14 -8.11 1.00
CA GLU A 521 -26.45 -9.15 1.99
C GLU A 521 -27.60 -10.09 1.58
N GLN A 522 -28.49 -9.61 0.68
CA GLN A 522 -29.61 -10.41 0.17
C GLN A 522 -29.22 -11.27 -1.03
N LEU A 523 -28.03 -11.08 -1.59
CA LEU A 523 -27.58 -11.83 -2.76
C LEU A 523 -27.27 -13.28 -2.37
N PRO A 524 -27.76 -14.28 -3.16
CA PRO A 524 -27.52 -15.66 -2.84
C PRO A 524 -26.04 -16.03 -3.04
N THR A 525 -25.47 -16.71 -2.08
CA THR A 525 -24.15 -17.34 -2.21
C THR A 525 -24.34 -18.73 -2.79
N SER A 526 -24.03 -18.94 -4.07
CA SER A 526 -24.05 -20.23 -4.71
C SER A 526 -22.64 -20.81 -4.87
N LYS A 527 -22.49 -22.10 -4.64
CA LYS A 527 -21.23 -22.78 -4.95
C LYS A 527 -21.08 -22.84 -6.47
N PRO A 528 -19.92 -22.46 -7.03
CA PRO A 528 -19.67 -22.59 -8.45
C PRO A 528 -19.72 -24.07 -8.84
N LEU A 529 -20.48 -24.39 -9.88
CA LEU A 529 -20.48 -25.71 -10.49
C LEU A 529 -19.47 -25.72 -11.63
N ALA A 530 -18.50 -26.59 -11.54
CA ALA A 530 -17.54 -26.82 -12.61
C ALA A 530 -17.42 -28.31 -12.87
N PRO A 531 -17.26 -28.74 -14.13
CA PRO A 531 -16.96 -30.14 -14.43
C PRO A 531 -15.63 -30.49 -13.78
N ILE A 532 -15.62 -31.50 -12.92
CA ILE A 532 -14.39 -32.01 -12.32
C ILE A 532 -13.76 -32.95 -13.36
N ALA A 533 -12.77 -32.48 -14.08
CA ALA A 533 -11.88 -33.30 -14.87
C ALA A 533 -10.63 -33.61 -14.03
N PRO A 534 -10.46 -34.86 -13.55
CA PRO A 534 -9.26 -35.22 -12.79
C PRO A 534 -8.06 -35.10 -13.72
N LYS A 535 -7.15 -34.22 -13.34
CA LYS A 535 -5.85 -34.05 -14.01
C LYS A 535 -4.89 -35.08 -13.43
N LEU A 536 -4.61 -36.12 -14.24
CA LEU A 536 -3.61 -37.13 -13.89
C LEU A 536 -2.24 -36.41 -13.86
N LEU A 537 -1.61 -36.44 -12.70
CA LEU A 537 -0.22 -36.00 -12.60
C LEU A 537 0.68 -37.10 -13.15
N SER A 538 1.67 -36.69 -13.93
CA SER A 538 2.63 -37.66 -14.47
C SER A 538 3.49 -38.26 -13.34
N GLU A 539 3.65 -39.59 -13.30
CA GLU A 539 4.45 -40.28 -12.28
C GLU A 539 5.95 -39.95 -12.37
N ASN A 540 6.41 -39.48 -13.53
CA ASN A 540 7.81 -39.07 -13.73
C ASN A 540 8.11 -37.65 -13.27
N ARG A 541 7.19 -37.05 -12.54
CA ARG A 541 7.34 -35.66 -12.05
C ARG A 541 6.82 -35.50 -10.63
N ARG A 542 7.58 -34.82 -9.79
CA ARG A 542 7.17 -34.43 -8.44
C ARG A 542 6.63 -33.00 -8.42
N SER A 543 5.85 -32.67 -7.41
CA SER A 543 5.30 -31.33 -7.24
C SER A 543 6.34 -30.35 -6.68
N PRO A 544 6.22 -29.04 -6.91
CA PRO A 544 7.04 -28.03 -6.24
C PRO A 544 6.95 -28.11 -4.71
N PHE A 545 5.81 -28.55 -4.15
CA PHE A 545 5.66 -28.77 -2.70
C PHE A 545 6.61 -29.85 -2.18
N THR A 546 6.84 -30.91 -2.93
CA THR A 546 7.82 -31.95 -2.55
C THR A 546 9.23 -31.34 -2.42
N VAL A 547 9.58 -30.44 -3.34
CA VAL A 547 10.89 -29.74 -3.31
C VAL A 547 11.00 -28.86 -2.06
N ARG A 548 9.95 -28.11 -1.73
CA ARG A 548 9.89 -27.29 -0.50
C ARG A 548 10.05 -28.13 0.76
N HIS A 549 9.31 -29.22 0.87
CA HIS A 549 9.40 -30.11 2.03
C HIS A 549 10.79 -30.77 2.17
N LEU A 550 11.43 -31.14 1.05
CA LEU A 550 12.79 -31.67 1.08
C LEU A 550 13.78 -30.63 1.61
N LEU A 551 13.73 -29.39 1.09
CA LEU A 551 14.59 -28.32 1.57
C LEU A 551 14.32 -27.95 3.04
N ALA A 552 13.05 -27.91 3.44
CA ALA A 552 12.70 -27.72 4.85
C ALA A 552 13.23 -28.86 5.72
N GLY A 553 13.16 -30.12 5.28
CA GLY A 553 13.74 -31.29 5.94
C GLY A 553 15.27 -31.22 6.07
N LEU A 554 15.94 -30.58 5.12
CA LEU A 554 17.37 -30.28 5.16
C LEU A 554 17.72 -29.04 6.01
N GLY A 555 16.72 -28.45 6.67
CA GLY A 555 16.89 -27.35 7.60
C GLY A 555 16.91 -25.96 6.95
N TYR A 556 16.46 -25.81 5.71
CA TYR A 556 16.29 -24.52 5.06
C TYR A 556 14.91 -23.93 5.35
N GLN A 557 14.84 -22.61 5.43
CA GLN A 557 13.61 -21.85 5.54
C GLN A 557 13.27 -21.17 4.21
N GLU A 558 12.04 -21.29 3.77
CA GLU A 558 11.59 -20.63 2.54
C GLU A 558 11.52 -19.12 2.75
N THR A 559 12.00 -18.38 1.77
CA THR A 559 11.86 -16.93 1.69
C THR A 559 11.16 -16.55 0.40
N ILE A 560 10.40 -15.46 0.46
CA ILE A 560 9.75 -14.84 -0.70
C ILE A 560 10.29 -13.43 -0.80
N ASN A 561 11.01 -13.16 -1.88
CA ASN A 561 11.66 -11.89 -2.10
C ASN A 561 11.04 -11.15 -3.29
N PHE A 562 11.27 -9.84 -3.38
CA PHE A 562 10.87 -9.06 -4.55
C PHE A 562 11.56 -9.59 -5.82
N SER A 563 10.80 -9.60 -6.92
CA SER A 563 11.35 -9.87 -8.25
C SER A 563 12.14 -8.70 -8.82
N PHE A 564 12.18 -7.58 -8.10
CA PHE A 564 12.90 -6.37 -8.45
C PHE A 564 14.17 -6.26 -7.61
N VAL A 565 15.27 -5.92 -8.26
CA VAL A 565 16.60 -5.88 -7.64
C VAL A 565 17.38 -4.65 -8.11
N GLU A 566 18.51 -4.43 -7.44
CA GLU A 566 19.47 -3.41 -7.84
C GLU A 566 20.18 -3.82 -9.15
N GLU A 567 20.25 -2.94 -10.12
CA GLU A 567 20.88 -3.19 -11.41
C GLU A 567 22.33 -3.69 -11.28
N LYS A 568 23.06 -3.20 -10.29
CA LYS A 568 24.41 -3.62 -10.00
C LYS A 568 24.51 -5.13 -9.74
N TRP A 569 23.51 -5.75 -9.11
CA TRP A 569 23.50 -7.19 -8.86
C TRP A 569 23.34 -8.00 -10.13
N GLU A 570 22.51 -7.53 -11.06
CA GLU A 570 22.35 -8.16 -12.37
C GLU A 570 23.66 -8.17 -13.14
N GLN A 571 24.34 -7.04 -13.18
CA GLN A 571 25.61 -6.91 -13.88
C GLN A 571 26.75 -7.73 -13.26
N THR A 572 26.78 -7.82 -11.93
CA THR A 572 27.93 -8.34 -11.18
C THR A 572 27.72 -9.77 -10.65
N LEU A 573 26.59 -10.10 -10.07
CA LEU A 573 26.31 -11.44 -9.53
C LEU A 573 25.71 -12.38 -10.57
N ALA A 574 24.84 -11.87 -11.44
CA ALA A 574 24.17 -12.67 -12.46
C ALA A 574 24.84 -12.58 -13.86
N ALA A 575 25.81 -11.69 -14.06
CA ALA A 575 26.44 -11.38 -15.34
C ALA A 575 25.44 -10.97 -16.44
N ASN A 576 24.26 -10.50 -16.07
CA ASN A 576 23.26 -10.02 -17.01
C ASN A 576 23.55 -8.57 -17.40
N LYS A 577 24.00 -8.36 -18.61
CA LYS A 577 24.36 -7.03 -19.13
C LYS A 577 23.18 -6.23 -19.67
N ASP A 578 22.05 -6.87 -19.90
CA ASP A 578 20.83 -6.24 -20.44
C ASP A 578 19.58 -6.63 -19.62
N PRO A 579 19.51 -6.19 -18.36
CA PRO A 579 18.37 -6.48 -17.51
C PRO A 579 17.10 -5.77 -17.99
N ILE A 580 15.94 -6.31 -17.62
CA ILE A 580 14.65 -5.68 -17.87
C ILE A 580 14.45 -4.55 -16.86
N ARG A 581 14.37 -3.31 -17.35
CA ARG A 581 14.20 -2.11 -16.53
C ARG A 581 12.74 -1.82 -16.27
N LEU A 582 12.42 -1.39 -15.05
CA LEU A 582 11.10 -0.90 -14.70
C LEU A 582 10.94 0.57 -15.09
N LEU A 583 9.77 0.92 -15.62
CA LEU A 583 9.45 2.32 -15.94
C LEU A 583 9.24 3.15 -14.66
N ASN A 584 8.59 2.58 -13.66
CA ASN A 584 8.25 3.24 -12.39
C ASN A 584 8.70 2.37 -11.20
N PRO A 585 10.00 2.31 -10.87
CA PRO A 585 10.48 1.50 -9.75
C PRO A 585 9.98 2.07 -8.41
N ILE A 586 9.58 1.19 -7.50
CA ILE A 586 9.14 1.55 -6.13
C ILE A 586 10.26 2.29 -5.37
N ALA A 587 11.51 1.91 -5.63
CA ALA A 587 12.70 2.53 -5.06
C ALA A 587 13.86 2.41 -6.05
N SER A 588 14.83 3.31 -5.98
CA SER A 588 15.99 3.34 -6.90
C SER A 588 16.81 2.05 -6.89
N HIS A 589 16.86 1.33 -5.77
CA HIS A 589 17.53 0.05 -5.63
C HIS A 589 16.67 -1.16 -6.03
N LEU A 590 15.47 -0.95 -6.54
CA LEU A 590 14.54 -1.98 -7.05
C LEU A 590 14.18 -1.65 -8.51
N SER A 591 15.19 -1.39 -9.33
CA SER A 591 15.02 -0.76 -10.64
C SER A 591 14.94 -1.72 -11.82
N VAL A 592 15.34 -2.98 -11.64
CA VAL A 592 15.37 -4.00 -12.70
C VAL A 592 14.76 -5.32 -12.22
N MET A 593 14.31 -6.14 -13.19
CA MET A 593 13.85 -7.50 -12.91
C MET A 593 15.07 -8.41 -12.71
N ARG A 594 15.00 -9.29 -11.72
CA ARG A 594 16.08 -10.25 -11.39
C ARG A 594 16.23 -11.35 -12.42
N SER A 595 17.45 -11.71 -12.80
CA SER A 595 17.77 -12.89 -13.59
C SER A 595 18.38 -14.03 -12.76
N SER A 596 18.62 -13.80 -11.46
CA SER A 596 19.09 -14.78 -10.48
C SER A 596 18.44 -14.54 -9.12
N LEU A 597 18.24 -15.60 -8.34
CA LEU A 597 17.74 -15.54 -6.95
C LEU A 597 18.86 -15.25 -5.93
N LEU A 598 20.12 -15.38 -6.34
CA LEU A 598 21.27 -15.35 -5.42
C LEU A 598 21.43 -14.00 -4.72
N GLY A 599 21.22 -12.88 -5.42
CA GLY A 599 21.30 -11.54 -4.83
C GLY A 599 20.27 -11.33 -3.73
N SER A 600 19.03 -11.78 -3.96
CA SER A 600 17.96 -11.70 -2.96
C SER A 600 18.25 -12.53 -1.71
N LEU A 601 18.79 -13.75 -1.87
CA LEU A 601 19.18 -14.60 -0.74
C LEU A 601 20.35 -14.01 0.06
N LEU A 602 21.30 -13.34 -0.61
CA LEU A 602 22.40 -12.62 0.07
C LEU A 602 21.84 -11.44 0.90
N GLN A 603 20.85 -10.74 0.41
CA GLN A 603 20.18 -9.67 1.16
C GLN A 603 19.49 -10.22 2.43
N VAL A 604 18.80 -11.37 2.30
CA VAL A 604 18.20 -12.05 3.46
C VAL A 604 19.28 -12.47 4.46
N LEU A 605 20.43 -13.01 3.99
CA LEU A 605 21.55 -13.31 4.85
C LEU A 605 22.03 -12.09 5.62
N LYS A 606 22.33 -10.98 4.92
CA LYS A 606 22.81 -9.74 5.54
C LYS A 606 21.82 -9.20 6.58
N PHE A 607 20.52 -9.18 6.25
CA PHE A 607 19.46 -8.78 7.17
C PHE A 607 19.47 -9.60 8.48
N ASN A 608 19.70 -10.91 8.40
CA ASN A 608 19.75 -11.79 9.57
C ASN A 608 21.06 -11.63 10.36
N LEU A 609 22.19 -11.45 9.68
CA LEU A 609 23.48 -11.21 10.35
C LEU A 609 23.50 -9.90 11.13
N ASP A 610 22.89 -8.84 10.59
CA ASP A 610 22.73 -7.56 11.30
C ASP A 610 21.91 -7.72 12.60
N ARG A 611 21.08 -8.78 12.68
CA ARG A 611 20.30 -9.19 13.85
C ARG A 611 20.96 -10.28 14.69
N LYS A 612 22.24 -10.51 14.46
CA LYS A 612 23.06 -11.46 15.22
C LYS A 612 22.70 -12.93 15.04
N ALA A 613 22.05 -13.30 13.92
CA ALA A 613 21.87 -14.71 13.59
C ALA A 613 23.22 -15.38 13.31
N ALA A 614 23.54 -16.44 14.05
CA ALA A 614 24.81 -17.16 13.90
C ALA A 614 24.77 -18.21 12.77
N ARG A 615 23.59 -18.70 12.42
CA ARG A 615 23.35 -19.73 11.40
C ARG A 615 22.14 -19.34 10.55
N VAL A 616 22.31 -19.37 9.24
CA VAL A 616 21.25 -19.04 8.27
C VAL A 616 21.23 -20.10 7.16
N ARG A 617 20.10 -20.75 6.97
CA ARG A 617 19.81 -21.62 5.82
C ARG A 617 18.49 -21.20 5.22
N VAL A 618 18.50 -20.62 4.03
CA VAL A 618 17.33 -20.08 3.35
C VAL A 618 17.28 -20.55 1.91
N PHE A 619 16.05 -20.66 1.38
CA PHE A 619 15.82 -21.00 -0.02
C PHE A 619 14.65 -20.24 -0.60
N GLU A 620 14.59 -20.17 -1.91
CA GLU A 620 13.48 -19.61 -2.65
C GLU A 620 13.18 -20.45 -3.90
N LEU A 621 11.88 -20.65 -4.18
CA LEU A 621 11.38 -21.07 -5.48
C LEU A 621 10.76 -19.86 -6.16
N GLY A 622 11.45 -19.26 -7.13
CA GLY A 622 11.04 -18.01 -7.74
C GLY A 622 11.25 -17.95 -9.25
N ARG A 623 10.53 -17.01 -9.87
CA ARG A 623 10.77 -16.67 -11.28
C ARG A 623 11.99 -15.77 -11.40
N VAL A 624 12.71 -15.97 -12.48
CA VAL A 624 13.76 -15.08 -12.97
C VAL A 624 13.37 -14.64 -14.38
N PHE A 625 13.97 -13.54 -14.87
CA PHE A 625 13.46 -12.85 -16.05
C PHE A 625 14.60 -12.52 -17.01
N PHE A 626 14.41 -12.89 -18.26
CA PHE A 626 15.36 -12.62 -19.34
C PHE A 626 14.66 -12.01 -20.54
N LYS A 627 15.34 -11.15 -21.29
CA LYS A 627 14.90 -10.74 -22.62
C LYS A 627 15.19 -11.89 -23.59
N ASP A 628 14.17 -12.34 -24.30
CA ASP A 628 14.30 -13.35 -25.34
C ASP A 628 13.30 -13.08 -26.47
N ALA A 629 13.82 -12.59 -27.60
CA ALA A 629 13.00 -12.24 -28.76
C ALA A 629 12.29 -13.46 -29.40
N ALA A 630 12.71 -14.69 -29.08
CA ALA A 630 12.08 -15.90 -29.59
C ALA A 630 10.80 -16.31 -28.84
N VAL A 631 10.56 -15.70 -27.66
CA VAL A 631 9.35 -15.99 -26.88
C VAL A 631 8.14 -15.27 -27.48
N GLU A 632 7.17 -16.03 -27.95
CA GLU A 632 5.89 -15.51 -28.42
C GLU A 632 4.86 -15.40 -27.28
N GLU A 633 3.85 -14.56 -27.48
CA GLU A 633 2.76 -14.37 -26.53
C GLU A 633 1.84 -15.59 -26.44
N SER A 634 1.48 -15.99 -25.23
CA SER A 634 0.52 -17.06 -24.96
C SER A 634 -0.17 -16.81 -23.62
N ASP A 635 -1.10 -17.67 -23.22
CA ASP A 635 -1.75 -17.63 -21.91
C ASP A 635 -0.77 -17.68 -20.72
N THR A 636 0.48 -18.11 -20.94
CA THR A 636 1.48 -18.31 -19.89
C THR A 636 2.80 -17.57 -20.12
N THR A 637 2.97 -16.95 -21.29
CA THR A 637 4.21 -16.27 -21.69
C THR A 637 3.90 -14.85 -22.18
N VAL A 638 4.84 -13.95 -21.93
CA VAL A 638 4.81 -12.56 -22.42
C VAL A 638 5.81 -12.47 -23.57
N LYS A 639 5.38 -11.92 -24.70
CA LYS A 639 6.24 -11.76 -25.88
C LYS A 639 7.54 -11.05 -25.55
N GLY A 640 8.65 -11.66 -26.00
CA GLY A 640 9.97 -11.07 -25.81
C GLY A 640 10.61 -11.30 -24.42
N PHE A 641 9.95 -12.07 -23.53
CA PHE A 641 10.44 -12.30 -22.18
C PHE A 641 10.36 -13.78 -21.78
N ASP A 642 11.50 -14.38 -21.45
CA ASP A 642 11.55 -15.70 -20.81
C ASP A 642 11.49 -15.55 -19.29
N GLN A 643 10.63 -16.37 -18.62
CA GLN A 643 10.35 -16.29 -17.21
C GLN A 643 10.46 -17.66 -16.52
N PRO A 644 11.63 -18.31 -16.55
CA PRO A 644 11.79 -19.64 -15.99
C PRO A 644 11.72 -19.62 -14.47
N MET A 645 11.25 -20.74 -13.91
CA MET A 645 11.31 -20.97 -12.47
C MET A 645 12.66 -21.54 -12.08
N ARG A 646 13.24 -21.01 -11.03
CA ARG A 646 14.47 -21.48 -10.39
C ARG A 646 14.19 -21.91 -8.96
N VAL A 647 15.04 -22.78 -8.43
CA VAL A 647 15.18 -23.04 -7.01
C VAL A 647 16.60 -22.67 -6.62
N ALA A 648 16.75 -21.83 -5.61
CA ALA A 648 18.04 -21.46 -5.07
C ALA A 648 18.06 -21.61 -3.55
N GLY A 649 19.22 -21.90 -2.99
CA GLY A 649 19.44 -21.99 -1.57
C GLY A 649 20.79 -21.40 -1.16
N LEU A 650 20.84 -20.96 0.09
CA LEU A 650 22.02 -20.37 0.72
C LEU A 650 22.18 -20.94 2.13
N ALA A 651 23.38 -21.40 2.46
CA ALA A 651 23.74 -21.86 3.80
C ALA A 651 24.95 -21.09 4.34
N TYR A 652 24.86 -20.63 5.60
CA TYR A 652 25.86 -19.84 6.30
C TYR A 652 25.97 -20.25 7.75
N GLY A 653 27.18 -20.16 8.33
CA GLY A 653 27.44 -20.40 9.74
C GLY A 653 27.84 -21.87 10.01
N SER A 654 27.36 -22.45 11.11
CA SER A 654 27.60 -23.83 11.45
C SER A 654 26.87 -24.81 10.53
N ASN A 655 27.49 -25.94 10.18
CA ASN A 655 26.89 -26.99 9.36
C ASN A 655 25.73 -27.71 10.07
N ALA A 656 25.79 -27.80 11.40
CA ALA A 656 24.72 -28.35 12.24
C ALA A 656 24.22 -27.36 13.30
N PRO A 657 23.01 -27.50 13.81
CA PRO A 657 22.58 -26.78 15.02
C PRO A 657 23.50 -27.14 16.22
N LEU A 658 23.74 -26.17 17.10
CA LEU A 658 24.50 -26.37 18.32
C LEU A 658 23.88 -27.50 19.14
N GLN A 659 24.64 -28.58 19.37
CA GLN A 659 24.22 -29.77 20.13
C GLN A 659 25.41 -30.54 20.68
N TRP A 660 25.19 -31.30 21.74
CA TRP A 660 26.22 -32.22 22.27
C TRP A 660 26.46 -33.35 21.28
N GLY A 661 27.69 -33.88 21.24
CA GLY A 661 28.06 -35.06 20.44
C GLY A 661 28.32 -34.81 18.96
N VAL A 662 28.12 -33.59 18.47
CA VAL A 662 28.49 -33.16 17.11
C VAL A 662 29.57 -32.09 17.21
N GLN A 663 30.68 -32.28 16.51
CA GLN A 663 31.71 -31.24 16.44
C GLN A 663 31.18 -30.03 15.68
N ASP A 664 31.41 -28.85 16.24
CA ASP A 664 31.07 -27.59 15.53
C ASP A 664 31.99 -27.45 14.31
N GLY A 665 31.38 -27.43 13.16
CA GLY A 665 32.00 -27.23 11.85
C GLY A 665 31.31 -26.13 11.06
N ARG A 666 32.07 -25.39 10.27
CA ARG A 666 31.48 -24.44 9.35
C ARG A 666 30.92 -25.15 8.14
N VAL A 667 29.77 -24.69 7.64
CA VAL A 667 29.20 -25.18 6.37
C VAL A 667 30.21 -24.97 5.25
N ASP A 668 30.40 -26.01 4.43
CA ASP A 668 31.32 -26.00 3.31
C ASP A 668 30.63 -26.40 1.98
N PHE A 669 31.41 -26.43 0.89
CA PHE A 669 30.93 -26.83 -0.42
C PHE A 669 30.30 -28.23 -0.41
N PHE A 670 30.83 -29.18 0.33
CA PHE A 670 30.38 -30.58 0.31
C PHE A 670 29.05 -30.75 1.05
N ASP A 671 28.82 -29.98 2.11
CA ASP A 671 27.52 -29.93 2.80
C ASP A 671 26.38 -29.57 1.84
N VAL A 672 26.52 -28.45 1.12
CA VAL A 672 25.49 -27.96 0.21
C VAL A 672 25.43 -28.81 -1.08
N LYS A 673 26.56 -29.35 -1.53
CA LYS A 673 26.57 -30.34 -2.62
C LYS A 673 25.76 -31.58 -2.22
N GLY A 674 25.86 -32.04 -0.98
CA GLY A 674 25.06 -33.14 -0.43
C GLY A 674 23.57 -32.81 -0.42
N ASP A 675 23.20 -31.56 -0.03
CA ASP A 675 21.82 -31.07 -0.07
C ASP A 675 21.28 -31.06 -1.51
N VAL A 676 22.08 -30.62 -2.51
CA VAL A 676 21.69 -30.65 -3.93
C VAL A 676 21.55 -32.10 -4.43
N GLN A 677 22.40 -32.99 -4.02
CA GLN A 677 22.28 -34.44 -4.37
C GLN A 677 20.98 -35.03 -3.78
N ALA A 678 20.70 -34.74 -2.51
CA ALA A 678 19.43 -35.15 -1.88
C ALA A 678 18.22 -34.58 -2.59
N LEU A 679 18.30 -33.32 -3.03
CA LEU A 679 17.25 -32.66 -3.78
C LEU A 679 16.99 -33.30 -5.15
N LEU A 680 18.04 -33.80 -5.82
CA LEU A 680 17.94 -34.43 -7.15
C LEU A 680 17.63 -35.92 -7.07
N ALA A 681 17.83 -36.59 -5.92
CA ALA A 681 17.61 -38.02 -5.75
C ALA A 681 16.21 -38.46 -6.26
N PRO A 682 16.10 -39.66 -6.90
CA PRO A 682 17.12 -40.66 -7.14
C PRO A 682 17.99 -40.44 -8.39
N LEU A 683 17.81 -39.29 -9.10
CA LEU A 683 18.65 -38.94 -10.24
C LEU A 683 20.06 -38.59 -9.77
N GLN A 684 21.05 -39.03 -10.52
CA GLN A 684 22.46 -38.76 -10.20
C GLN A 684 22.98 -37.64 -11.11
N ALA A 685 23.28 -36.52 -10.48
CA ALA A 685 23.91 -35.39 -11.17
C ALA A 685 25.44 -35.49 -11.12
N GLN A 686 26.09 -35.00 -12.15
CA GLN A 686 27.50 -34.76 -12.22
C GLN A 686 27.84 -33.35 -11.77
N PHE A 687 28.93 -33.18 -11.06
CA PHE A 687 29.43 -31.89 -10.59
C PHE A 687 30.78 -31.63 -11.22
N GLU A 688 30.85 -30.65 -12.07
CA GLU A 688 32.06 -30.35 -12.84
C GLU A 688 32.56 -28.95 -12.44
N PRO A 689 33.89 -28.76 -12.28
CA PRO A 689 34.46 -27.45 -12.00
C PRO A 689 33.97 -26.43 -13.01
N ALA A 690 33.53 -25.26 -12.53
CA ALA A 690 33.01 -24.19 -13.37
C ALA A 690 33.34 -22.83 -12.79
N GLU A 691 33.22 -21.79 -13.61
CA GLU A 691 33.29 -20.40 -13.20
C GLU A 691 31.91 -19.81 -13.20
N HIS A 692 31.59 -19.04 -12.15
CA HIS A 692 30.35 -18.30 -12.03
C HIS A 692 30.63 -16.93 -11.37
N PRO A 693 30.08 -15.81 -11.85
CA PRO A 693 30.44 -14.46 -11.38
C PRO A 693 30.16 -14.23 -9.90
N ALA A 694 29.15 -14.89 -9.34
CA ALA A 694 28.85 -14.82 -7.91
C ALA A 694 29.68 -15.76 -7.05
N MET A 695 30.38 -16.76 -7.63
CA MET A 695 30.96 -17.86 -6.86
C MET A 695 32.49 -17.88 -6.94
N HIS A 696 33.10 -18.49 -5.94
CA HIS A 696 34.56 -18.64 -5.82
C HIS A 696 35.12 -19.50 -6.98
N PRO A 697 36.12 -19.04 -7.76
CA PRO A 697 36.59 -19.73 -8.96
C PRO A 697 37.14 -21.14 -8.71
N GLY A 698 37.67 -21.41 -7.51
CA GLY A 698 38.18 -22.75 -7.13
C GLY A 698 37.21 -23.60 -6.32
N ARG A 699 35.98 -23.09 -6.03
CA ARG A 699 34.99 -23.77 -5.19
C ARG A 699 33.58 -23.57 -5.76
N CYS A 700 33.48 -23.75 -7.08
CA CYS A 700 32.24 -23.67 -7.83
C CYS A 700 32.16 -24.87 -8.79
N ALA A 701 30.98 -25.44 -8.88
CA ALA A 701 30.67 -26.51 -9.84
C ALA A 701 29.37 -26.22 -10.57
N ARG A 702 29.33 -26.50 -11.86
CA ARG A 702 28.09 -26.66 -12.59
C ARG A 702 27.49 -28.02 -12.29
N VAL A 703 26.18 -28.05 -12.22
CA VAL A 703 25.41 -29.26 -11.96
C VAL A 703 24.84 -29.76 -13.28
N VAL A 704 25.28 -30.96 -13.69
CA VAL A 704 24.90 -31.57 -14.96
C VAL A 704 24.00 -32.77 -14.68
N LEU A 705 22.82 -32.80 -15.27
CA LEU A 705 21.85 -33.90 -15.18
C LEU A 705 21.52 -34.42 -16.57
N ALA A 706 21.76 -35.72 -16.82
CA ALA A 706 21.58 -36.36 -18.12
C ALA A 706 22.24 -35.60 -19.29
N GLY A 707 23.43 -35.07 -19.07
CA GLY A 707 24.20 -34.31 -20.06
C GLY A 707 23.80 -32.85 -20.22
N GLN A 708 22.78 -32.37 -19.50
CA GLN A 708 22.32 -31.00 -19.55
C GLN A 708 22.73 -30.27 -18.29
N GLU A 709 23.29 -29.06 -18.42
CA GLU A 709 23.54 -28.17 -17.32
C GLU A 709 22.21 -27.63 -16.76
N ILE A 710 22.01 -27.80 -15.45
CA ILE A 710 20.78 -27.38 -14.76
C ILE A 710 21.01 -26.25 -13.76
N GLY A 711 22.25 -25.85 -13.53
CA GLY A 711 22.62 -24.75 -12.62
C GLY A 711 23.98 -24.93 -11.95
N HIS A 712 24.18 -24.20 -10.85
CA HIS A 712 25.47 -24.13 -10.16
C HIS A 712 25.35 -24.30 -8.65
N VAL A 713 26.45 -24.75 -8.04
CA VAL A 713 26.67 -24.79 -6.57
C VAL A 713 28.08 -24.30 -6.26
N GLY A 714 28.25 -23.47 -5.25
CA GLY A 714 29.58 -22.94 -4.89
C GLY A 714 29.56 -22.00 -3.69
N GLU A 715 30.75 -21.71 -3.18
CA GLU A 715 30.97 -20.67 -2.17
C GLU A 715 30.86 -19.30 -2.83
N LEU A 716 30.39 -18.29 -2.08
CA LEU A 716 30.37 -16.90 -2.54
C LEU A 716 31.80 -16.43 -2.85
N HIS A 717 31.96 -15.69 -3.93
CA HIS A 717 33.24 -15.12 -4.34
C HIS A 717 33.81 -14.19 -3.25
N PRO A 718 35.11 -14.25 -2.93
CA PRO A 718 35.73 -13.42 -1.89
C PRO A 718 35.50 -11.92 -2.05
N GLN A 719 35.44 -11.41 -3.29
CA GLN A 719 35.12 -10.02 -3.58
C GLN A 719 33.74 -9.61 -3.02
N TRP A 720 32.75 -10.47 -3.17
CA TRP A 720 31.40 -10.22 -2.68
C TRP A 720 31.33 -10.38 -1.16
N CYS A 721 32.08 -11.32 -0.57
CA CYS A 721 32.21 -11.39 0.89
C CYS A 721 32.70 -10.07 1.48
N GLN A 722 33.72 -9.46 0.87
CA GLN A 722 34.25 -8.17 1.29
C GLN A 722 33.24 -7.04 1.08
N GLN A 723 32.58 -6.97 -0.10
CA GLN A 723 31.62 -5.92 -0.40
C GLN A 723 30.38 -5.95 0.51
N TRP A 724 29.93 -7.14 0.90
CA TRP A 724 28.77 -7.33 1.77
C TRP A 724 29.17 -7.40 3.26
N ASP A 725 30.44 -7.23 3.58
CA ASP A 725 30.99 -7.33 4.94
C ASP A 725 30.57 -8.63 5.64
N LEU A 726 30.85 -9.78 4.97
CA LEU A 726 30.49 -11.10 5.47
C LEU A 726 31.71 -11.74 6.15
N PRO A 727 31.62 -12.10 7.43
CA PRO A 727 32.72 -12.74 8.16
C PRO A 727 33.11 -14.13 7.64
N GLN A 728 32.20 -14.81 6.96
CA GLN A 728 32.34 -16.11 6.34
C GLN A 728 31.65 -16.13 4.98
N ALA A 729 32.20 -16.82 4.00
CA ALA A 729 31.55 -17.07 2.73
C ALA A 729 30.36 -18.01 2.92
N PRO A 730 29.12 -17.63 2.51
CA PRO A 730 28.03 -18.58 2.39
C PRO A 730 28.29 -19.55 1.21
N VAL A 731 27.68 -20.72 1.28
CA VAL A 731 27.61 -21.66 0.16
C VAL A 731 26.21 -21.60 -0.43
N MET A 732 26.10 -21.48 -1.74
CA MET A 732 24.86 -21.25 -2.46
C MET A 732 24.71 -22.22 -3.62
N PHE A 733 23.44 -22.45 -4.00
CA PHE A 733 23.11 -23.12 -5.25
C PHE A 733 21.94 -22.41 -5.94
N GLU A 734 21.87 -22.52 -7.26
CA GLU A 734 20.72 -22.13 -8.06
C GLU A 734 20.54 -23.13 -9.20
N LEU A 735 19.32 -23.71 -9.33
CA LEU A 735 19.02 -24.77 -10.27
C LEU A 735 17.73 -24.48 -11.05
N ALA A 736 17.64 -24.95 -12.27
CA ALA A 736 16.40 -24.95 -13.06
C ALA A 736 15.35 -25.84 -12.39
N LEU A 737 14.26 -25.26 -11.92
CA LEU A 737 13.22 -26.01 -11.19
C LEU A 737 12.61 -27.13 -12.01
N GLN A 738 12.44 -26.95 -13.33
CA GLN A 738 11.88 -27.97 -14.22
C GLN A 738 12.70 -29.27 -14.20
N ALA A 739 14.03 -29.16 -14.19
CA ALA A 739 14.91 -30.32 -14.10
C ALA A 739 14.83 -30.99 -12.71
N VAL A 740 14.76 -30.18 -11.65
CA VAL A 740 14.63 -30.68 -10.28
C VAL A 740 13.30 -31.42 -10.06
N LEU A 741 12.23 -31.04 -10.76
CA LEU A 741 10.93 -31.71 -10.65
C LEU A 741 10.89 -33.07 -11.33
N GLN A 742 11.82 -33.41 -12.20
CA GLN A 742 11.86 -34.70 -12.87
C GLN A 742 12.26 -35.83 -11.91
N ARG A 743 11.70 -37.00 -12.09
CA ARG A 743 12.07 -38.23 -11.40
C ARG A 743 11.81 -39.43 -12.33
N PRO A 744 12.61 -40.50 -12.22
CA PRO A 744 12.26 -41.75 -12.92
C PRO A 744 10.97 -42.33 -12.33
N VAL A 745 10.22 -43.01 -13.14
CA VAL A 745 9.11 -43.84 -12.63
C VAL A 745 9.73 -45.02 -11.85
N PRO A 746 9.33 -45.22 -10.59
CA PRO A 746 9.86 -46.30 -9.78
C PRO A 746 9.59 -47.67 -10.42
N GLN A 747 10.64 -48.46 -10.55
CA GLN A 747 10.54 -49.82 -11.04
C GLN A 747 10.74 -50.80 -9.87
N PHE A 748 9.86 -51.80 -9.82
CA PHE A 748 10.00 -52.84 -8.80
C PHE A 748 11.30 -53.61 -8.98
N THR A 749 12.11 -53.67 -7.93
CA THR A 749 13.28 -54.53 -7.86
C THR A 749 13.09 -55.51 -6.71
N PRO A 750 13.12 -56.86 -7.00
CA PRO A 750 12.96 -57.85 -5.97
C PRO A 750 14.03 -57.74 -4.88
N VAL A 751 13.67 -57.96 -3.63
CA VAL A 751 14.62 -58.03 -2.53
C VAL A 751 15.54 -59.23 -2.74
N PRO A 752 16.88 -59.04 -2.68
CA PRO A 752 17.83 -60.11 -2.83
C PRO A 752 17.67 -61.18 -1.72
N LYS A 753 17.66 -62.44 -2.11
CA LYS A 753 17.54 -63.59 -1.19
C LYS A 753 18.84 -63.93 -0.49
N HIS A 754 19.98 -63.51 -1.05
CA HIS A 754 21.31 -63.85 -0.56
C HIS A 754 21.99 -62.63 0.09
N GLN A 755 22.80 -62.88 1.12
CA GLN A 755 23.55 -61.85 1.80
C GLN A 755 24.63 -61.24 0.87
N ALA A 756 24.80 -59.90 0.96
CA ALA A 756 25.89 -59.21 0.33
C ALA A 756 27.19 -59.39 1.13
N VAL A 757 28.32 -59.33 0.44
CA VAL A 757 29.64 -59.39 1.04
C VAL A 757 30.31 -58.02 0.89
N GLU A 758 30.86 -57.51 1.97
CA GLU A 758 31.60 -56.23 1.93
C GLU A 758 33.10 -56.52 1.82
N ARG A 759 33.77 -55.72 0.99
CA ARG A 759 35.22 -55.71 0.85
C ARG A 759 35.74 -54.30 0.78
N ASP A 760 36.78 -54.02 1.52
CA ASP A 760 37.43 -52.73 1.56
C ASP A 760 38.74 -52.79 0.74
N ILE A 761 38.96 -51.71 -0.02
CA ILE A 761 40.16 -51.51 -0.81
C ILE A 761 40.72 -50.12 -0.53
N ALA A 762 41.98 -50.02 -0.22
CA ALA A 762 42.68 -48.75 -0.08
C ALA A 762 43.69 -48.59 -1.23
N VAL A 763 43.58 -47.51 -1.98
CA VAL A 763 44.49 -47.24 -3.11
C VAL A 763 45.16 -45.89 -2.97
N VAL A 764 46.39 -45.80 -3.39
CA VAL A 764 47.16 -44.55 -3.51
C VAL A 764 47.06 -44.04 -4.93
N VAL A 765 46.61 -42.82 -5.07
CA VAL A 765 46.46 -42.13 -6.34
C VAL A 765 47.08 -40.74 -6.29
N LYS A 766 47.28 -40.10 -7.45
CA LYS A 766 47.67 -38.71 -7.53
C LYS A 766 46.55 -37.80 -6.99
N GLU A 767 46.91 -36.67 -6.41
CA GLU A 767 45.93 -35.70 -5.88
C GLU A 767 44.91 -35.22 -6.89
N SER A 768 45.28 -35.19 -8.19
CA SER A 768 44.43 -34.82 -9.31
C SER A 768 43.30 -35.80 -9.60
N VAL A 769 43.39 -37.06 -9.14
CA VAL A 769 42.33 -38.05 -9.36
C VAL A 769 41.09 -37.68 -8.57
N THR A 770 39.97 -37.47 -9.25
CA THR A 770 38.69 -37.10 -8.64
C THR A 770 37.95 -38.33 -8.10
N HIS A 771 37.02 -38.10 -7.15
CA HIS A 771 36.12 -39.14 -6.68
C HIS A 771 35.27 -39.72 -7.84
N ALA A 772 34.81 -38.88 -8.78
CA ALA A 772 34.04 -39.32 -9.93
C ALA A 772 34.83 -40.30 -10.82
N GLN A 773 36.12 -40.02 -11.09
CA GLN A 773 36.99 -40.92 -11.86
C GLN A 773 37.22 -42.24 -11.13
N LEU A 774 37.45 -42.22 -9.81
CA LEU A 774 37.58 -43.41 -9.00
C LEU A 774 36.32 -44.28 -9.08
N MET A 775 35.15 -43.70 -8.83
CA MET A 775 33.87 -44.42 -8.86
C MET A 775 33.54 -44.94 -10.27
N ALA A 776 33.81 -44.17 -11.33
CA ALA A 776 33.61 -44.61 -12.71
C ALA A 776 34.46 -45.86 -13.04
N ALA A 777 35.71 -45.86 -12.63
CA ALA A 777 36.57 -47.00 -12.83
C ALA A 777 36.10 -48.25 -12.05
N VAL A 778 35.67 -48.08 -10.80
CA VAL A 778 35.09 -49.15 -9.97
C VAL A 778 33.80 -49.72 -10.61
N HIS A 779 32.89 -48.85 -11.03
CA HIS A 779 31.62 -49.29 -11.64
C HIS A 779 31.83 -49.95 -13.03
N ALA A 780 32.83 -49.51 -13.78
CA ALA A 780 33.17 -50.12 -15.05
C ALA A 780 33.81 -51.51 -14.90
N ALA A 781 34.56 -51.75 -13.82
CA ALA A 781 35.28 -52.99 -13.59
C ALA A 781 34.41 -54.19 -13.18
N VAL A 782 33.28 -53.93 -12.54
CA VAL A 782 32.40 -54.97 -11.99
C VAL A 782 31.01 -54.86 -12.61
N PRO A 783 30.42 -55.98 -13.09
CA PRO A 783 29.07 -55.94 -13.63
C PRO A 783 28.07 -55.38 -12.63
N ALA A 784 27.15 -54.56 -13.12
CA ALA A 784 26.13 -53.86 -12.29
C ALA A 784 25.25 -54.84 -11.48
N GLN A 785 25.06 -56.05 -11.96
CA GLN A 785 24.35 -57.11 -11.24
C GLN A 785 25.09 -57.72 -10.08
N THR A 786 26.43 -57.45 -9.95
CA THR A 786 27.31 -57.97 -8.90
C THR A 786 27.72 -56.88 -7.92
N LEU A 787 27.94 -55.65 -8.39
CA LEU A 787 28.27 -54.50 -7.53
C LEU A 787 26.98 -53.80 -7.09
N ARG A 788 26.60 -53.94 -5.81
CA ARG A 788 25.42 -53.27 -5.23
C ARG A 788 25.68 -51.84 -4.86
N SER A 789 26.86 -51.58 -4.25
CA SER A 789 27.29 -50.22 -3.91
C SER A 789 28.79 -50.14 -3.82
N ALA A 790 29.32 -48.95 -4.06
CA ALA A 790 30.70 -48.58 -3.79
C ALA A 790 30.69 -47.25 -3.03
N VAL A 791 31.38 -47.20 -1.91
CA VAL A 791 31.38 -46.01 -1.03
C VAL A 791 32.82 -45.66 -0.65
N LEU A 792 33.22 -44.43 -0.98
CA LEU A 792 34.47 -43.87 -0.45
C LEU A 792 34.24 -43.48 1.02
N PHE A 793 34.90 -44.13 1.97
CA PHE A 793 34.69 -43.92 3.40
C PHE A 793 35.87 -43.25 4.11
N ASP A 794 37.07 -43.24 3.49
CA ASP A 794 38.24 -42.58 4.06
C ASP A 794 39.11 -41.94 2.98
N VAL A 795 39.65 -40.76 3.29
CA VAL A 795 40.58 -40.01 2.44
C VAL A 795 41.77 -39.59 3.29
N PHE A 796 42.94 -40.23 3.10
CA PHE A 796 44.13 -39.84 3.79
C PHE A 796 45.06 -39.02 2.89
N ARG A 797 45.50 -37.86 3.40
CA ARG A 797 46.49 -36.99 2.78
C ARG A 797 47.70 -36.87 3.70
N PRO A 798 48.92 -36.90 3.17
CA PRO A 798 50.10 -36.68 3.99
C PRO A 798 50.10 -35.25 4.55
N LYS A 799 50.48 -35.07 5.81
CA LYS A 799 50.71 -33.75 6.40
C LYS A 799 51.88 -33.08 5.67
N LYS A 800 51.75 -31.78 5.38
CA LYS A 800 52.87 -30.99 4.88
C LYS A 800 54.01 -31.05 5.91
N LEU A 801 55.16 -31.61 5.50
CA LEU A 801 56.35 -31.62 6.32
C LEU A 801 56.86 -30.20 6.58
N LYS A 802 57.23 -29.90 7.80
CA LYS A 802 57.92 -28.64 8.13
C LYS A 802 59.31 -28.65 7.52
N PRO A 803 59.95 -27.50 7.24
CA PRO A 803 61.31 -27.45 6.76
C PRO A 803 62.26 -28.17 7.73
N GLY A 804 62.92 -29.24 7.26
CA GLY A 804 63.85 -30.11 8.04
C GLY A 804 63.24 -31.43 8.56
N GLU A 805 61.92 -31.69 8.37
CA GLU A 805 61.35 -33.02 8.68
C GLU A 805 61.61 -34.02 7.52
N VAL A 806 62.06 -35.25 7.84
CA VAL A 806 62.22 -36.31 6.83
C VAL A 806 60.94 -37.18 6.83
N ALA A 807 60.45 -37.51 5.64
CA ALA A 807 59.31 -38.42 5.51
C ALA A 807 59.65 -39.81 6.04
N SER A 808 58.77 -40.42 6.80
CA SER A 808 58.89 -41.80 7.26
C SER A 808 58.94 -42.76 6.07
N ALA A 809 59.70 -43.86 6.18
CA ALA A 809 59.73 -44.91 5.13
C ALA A 809 58.30 -45.42 4.87
N GLY A 810 57.83 -45.37 3.61
CA GLY A 810 56.46 -45.73 3.24
C GLY A 810 55.44 -44.59 3.30
N ALA A 811 55.83 -43.34 3.58
CA ALA A 811 54.95 -42.17 3.51
C ALA A 811 54.57 -41.87 2.06
N LEU A 812 53.31 -41.42 1.89
CA LEU A 812 52.79 -40.97 0.57
C LEU A 812 53.56 -39.74 0.08
N ALA A 813 53.76 -39.64 -1.24
CA ALA A 813 54.34 -38.46 -1.84
C ALA A 813 53.39 -37.25 -1.64
N HIS A 814 53.94 -36.03 -1.64
CA HIS A 814 53.19 -34.83 -1.38
C HIS A 814 52.04 -34.59 -2.36
N ASP A 815 52.12 -35.14 -3.56
CA ASP A 815 51.15 -35.08 -4.64
C ASP A 815 50.27 -36.35 -4.73
N GLU A 816 50.27 -37.17 -3.69
CA GLU A 816 49.51 -38.40 -3.58
C GLU A 816 48.54 -38.36 -2.41
N LYS A 817 47.42 -39.07 -2.57
CA LYS A 817 46.43 -39.32 -1.52
C LYS A 817 46.06 -40.81 -1.52
N SER A 818 45.66 -41.32 -0.34
CA SER A 818 45.08 -42.65 -0.24
C SER A 818 43.55 -42.53 -0.13
N LEU A 819 42.88 -43.35 -0.91
CA LEU A 819 41.42 -43.42 -0.98
C LEU A 819 40.99 -44.84 -0.57
N ALA A 820 40.11 -44.93 0.48
CA ALA A 820 39.58 -46.21 0.92
C ALA A 820 38.13 -46.36 0.49
N VAL A 821 37.83 -47.38 -0.30
CA VAL A 821 36.55 -47.66 -0.89
C VAL A 821 35.99 -48.97 -0.38
N ARG A 822 34.74 -48.97 0.11
CA ARG A 822 34.01 -50.17 0.46
C ARG A 822 33.13 -50.60 -0.72
N LEU A 823 33.27 -51.84 -1.11
CA LEU A 823 32.50 -52.50 -2.15
C LEU A 823 31.49 -53.43 -1.51
N THR A 824 30.19 -53.27 -1.79
CA THR A 824 29.19 -54.24 -1.39
C THR A 824 28.85 -55.08 -2.60
N LEU A 825 29.22 -56.36 -2.59
CA LEU A 825 29.08 -57.32 -3.67
C LEU A 825 27.92 -58.26 -3.39
N GLY A 826 27.11 -58.57 -4.36
CA GLY A 826 26.00 -59.52 -4.23
C GLY A 826 25.17 -59.63 -5.47
N ARG A 827 24.74 -60.84 -5.80
CA ARG A 827 23.81 -61.13 -6.90
C ARG A 827 22.38 -61.27 -6.36
N GLN A 828 21.41 -61.16 -7.24
CA GLN A 828 19.99 -61.25 -6.88
C GLN A 828 19.50 -62.67 -6.82
N ALA A 829 19.94 -63.52 -7.76
CA ALA A 829 19.44 -64.86 -7.96
C ALA A 829 20.23 -65.95 -7.23
N GLU A 830 21.51 -65.70 -6.95
CA GLU A 830 22.43 -66.69 -6.38
C GLU A 830 23.43 -66.06 -5.39
N ALA A 831 23.97 -66.88 -4.51
CA ALA A 831 25.06 -66.46 -3.63
C ALA A 831 26.38 -66.30 -4.42
N LEU A 832 27.19 -65.33 -4.06
CA LEU A 832 28.54 -65.19 -4.58
C LEU A 832 29.44 -66.27 -3.96
N THR A 833 30.24 -66.89 -4.80
CA THR A 833 31.33 -67.74 -4.31
C THR A 833 32.58 -66.92 -3.95
N ASP A 834 33.50 -67.44 -3.16
CA ASP A 834 34.73 -66.76 -2.87
C ASP A 834 35.53 -66.45 -4.16
N ALA A 835 35.46 -67.31 -5.17
CA ALA A 835 36.09 -67.09 -6.46
C ALA A 835 35.46 -65.87 -7.21
N ASP A 836 34.17 -65.68 -7.13
CA ASP A 836 33.46 -64.52 -7.73
C ASP A 836 33.90 -63.25 -7.05
N ILE A 837 34.01 -63.30 -5.72
CA ILE A 837 34.40 -62.11 -4.90
C ILE A 837 35.84 -61.73 -5.24
N ASP A 838 36.75 -62.71 -5.26
CA ASP A 838 38.16 -62.45 -5.59
C ASP A 838 38.31 -61.94 -7.03
N ALA A 839 37.60 -62.55 -7.99
CA ALA A 839 37.58 -62.04 -9.37
C ALA A 839 37.11 -60.60 -9.48
N ALA A 840 36.03 -60.22 -8.77
CA ALA A 840 35.54 -58.84 -8.74
C ALA A 840 36.54 -57.88 -8.14
N MET A 841 37.19 -58.27 -7.01
CA MET A 841 38.22 -57.46 -6.37
C MET A 841 39.43 -57.27 -7.29
N GLN A 842 39.89 -58.32 -7.95
CA GLN A 842 41.08 -58.26 -8.87
C GLN A 842 40.74 -57.39 -10.09
N ALA A 843 39.50 -57.46 -10.62
CA ALA A 843 39.05 -56.60 -11.71
C ALA A 843 39.05 -55.09 -11.31
N VAL A 844 38.56 -54.80 -10.12
CA VAL A 844 38.61 -53.41 -9.59
C VAL A 844 40.04 -52.92 -9.43
N ILE A 845 40.93 -53.73 -8.82
CA ILE A 845 42.31 -53.34 -8.62
C ILE A 845 43.03 -53.13 -9.96
N ALA A 846 42.83 -54.02 -10.91
CA ALA A 846 43.40 -53.88 -12.26
C ALA A 846 42.90 -52.62 -12.98
N ALA A 847 41.59 -52.37 -12.98
CA ALA A 847 41.00 -51.19 -13.61
C ALA A 847 41.48 -49.86 -12.97
N LEU A 848 41.59 -49.82 -11.65
CA LEU A 848 42.14 -48.67 -10.93
C LEU A 848 43.62 -48.43 -11.23
N ALA A 849 44.43 -49.48 -11.33
CA ALA A 849 45.78 -49.35 -11.74
C ALA A 849 45.96 -48.90 -13.19
N GLU A 850 45.20 -49.47 -14.11
CA GLU A 850 45.28 -49.14 -15.55
C GLU A 850 44.78 -47.73 -15.86
N GLN A 851 43.60 -47.37 -15.33
CA GLN A 851 42.95 -46.11 -15.72
C GLN A 851 43.45 -44.91 -14.90
N LEU A 852 43.82 -45.10 -13.63
CA LEU A 852 44.15 -44.02 -12.70
C LEU A 852 45.60 -44.09 -12.18
N GLY A 853 46.40 -45.09 -12.61
CA GLY A 853 47.75 -45.32 -12.08
C GLY A 853 47.76 -45.64 -10.57
N ALA A 854 46.66 -46.17 -10.05
CA ALA A 854 46.47 -46.45 -8.64
C ALA A 854 47.36 -47.57 -8.16
N LYS A 855 47.92 -47.44 -6.95
CA LYS A 855 48.72 -48.49 -6.29
C LYS A 855 47.95 -48.96 -5.05
N LEU A 856 47.92 -50.28 -4.87
CA LEU A 856 47.30 -50.78 -3.64
C LEU A 856 48.11 -50.29 -2.44
N ARG A 857 47.41 -49.79 -1.42
CA ARG A 857 48.11 -49.49 -0.15
C ARG A 857 48.18 -50.74 0.70
N GLY A 858 49.41 -51.21 0.92
CA GLY A 858 49.73 -52.38 1.75
C GLY A 858 49.51 -52.11 3.22
#